data_f70ba46192f585f570dce703ecbb97c8
#
_entry.id   f70ba46192f585f570dce703ecbb97c8
#
_cell.length_a   1.000
_cell.length_b   1.000
_cell.length_c   1.000
_cell.angle_alpha   90.00
_cell.angle_beta   90.00
_cell.angle_gamma   90.00
#
_symmetry.space_group_name_H-M   'P 1'
#
loop_
_entity.id
_entity.type
_entity.pdbx_description
1 polymer ?
#
loop_
_entity_poly.entity_id
_entity_poly.type
_entity_poly.pdbx_seq_one_letter_code
_entity_poly.pdbx_strand_id
1 'polypeptide(L)'
;MNKTTKLLLAGVMTLCAGWLAAEQFAVIGRADKAPVIDGRLDDACYKRSMPLTGFTYAISMESAKEQTELRFVYDDQYLYGALSADQKNIASLPQLTQSKNKKDCWYYDSAELFFAHSPTTMKQFMFDYSGSYAVFDCDMNASQRFKLNPNSKIKVAAGRTGKGWQLEFAIPRNELPKGDLKFQVVRNHRGKGHSCWGRLPEINWRDVTKYNTLKLAKTVPGMTFNKLPEMLLKSTLSLKLDAKQPLDITVTASGKEYKAKSTNGKVVTVGYKVLSDKKDVVLQIKSPKNDLLYRYRYALPQCKLEMSPRNLKDNNLLLASGVDLTASIVWNSKHNLPNRDRNSGSRYKLDNSLIFEVPSGITVINGRKIGEKMVDGKRIVIYEQKNKFAYNAPGWIGTQFKSTLPSGSRGKFRYKLQWDGGVQSWQEIKYEVISIKPAPMPKKFINGFYAFWPRTVAEAEKISRIGINTFTIRGYDNNMIKLSLALQKAGYFVKRAEYFWPGTAQNGPRGFVRWSVEDRRARARDIDGYYIPNGSGYLLSPTYRGKFYDEDIRKEIEFCKKAKISYFPFDMEGQVQHGAEKGDFSLRTVEMFKKHFTKTWPDKKYIEPQVFERNPEKYPFYHTAWVEFKCDQWADFFLEMKKRFAEGIGKDCRSVPFDGILFTEWSIGTPFTEEGRNKMLRNRKFFEAFNVIEYSFYTSADCSIRQFNMLLDQIEKVFPGLNLDFIPTPSPYALSWDEYYKSNAPDYPDRFKYLAMETYAFGCIGMQTYYYSLADLHTMRQLSEAARILVKIEDIVLNGKRFKLTTNIPRISIKDRFHGKIRTLHNQERVFAKGLKYGNKDLITVSEYRTYDKLDVTVNYAPGRKVQLRDVETDQIIGRMNVNDKSFRVTITPNRRCVMILAEPCK
;
A
#
# COMPACT_ATOMS: atom_id res chain seq x y z
N MET A 1 -25.24 -21.65 -45.20
CA MET A 1 -24.52 -21.17 -44.00
C MET A 1 -25.42 -20.20 -43.25
N ASN A 2 -25.84 -20.58 -42.04
CA ASN A 2 -26.76 -19.81 -41.21
C ASN A 2 -26.11 -18.50 -40.68
N LYS A 3 -26.93 -17.45 -40.51
CA LYS A 3 -26.49 -16.14 -39.97
C LYS A 3 -25.67 -16.25 -38.67
N THR A 4 -25.96 -17.25 -37.86
CA THR A 4 -25.24 -17.56 -36.60
C THR A 4 -23.79 -18.00 -36.84
N THR A 5 -23.53 -18.76 -37.91
CA THR A 5 -22.17 -19.21 -38.25
C THR A 5 -21.30 -18.06 -38.76
N LYS A 6 -21.92 -17.08 -39.48
CA LYS A 6 -21.22 -15.85 -39.92
C LYS A 6 -20.90 -14.92 -38.77
N LEU A 7 -21.72 -14.84 -37.71
CA LEU A 7 -21.44 -14.06 -36.50
C LEU A 7 -20.35 -14.71 -35.67
N LEU A 8 -20.31 -16.05 -35.57
CA LEU A 8 -19.22 -16.74 -34.86
C LEU A 8 -17.86 -16.59 -35.56
N LEU A 9 -17.83 -16.68 -36.90
CA LEU A 9 -16.60 -16.46 -37.69
C LEU A 9 -16.12 -14.99 -37.59
N ALA A 10 -17.04 -14.02 -37.64
CA ALA A 10 -16.70 -12.62 -37.46
C ALA A 10 -16.20 -12.33 -36.03
N GLY A 11 -16.79 -12.94 -35.00
CA GLY A 11 -16.35 -12.86 -33.62
C GLY A 11 -14.96 -13.47 -33.38
N VAL A 12 -14.67 -14.62 -34.03
CA VAL A 12 -13.35 -15.27 -33.93
C VAL A 12 -12.30 -14.47 -34.71
N MET A 13 -12.60 -13.89 -35.86
CA MET A 13 -11.67 -13.02 -36.57
C MET A 13 -11.43 -11.70 -35.85
N THR A 14 -12.39 -11.15 -35.14
CA THR A 14 -12.22 -9.92 -34.37
C THR A 14 -11.42 -10.19 -33.09
N LEU A 15 -11.55 -11.37 -32.48
CA LEU A 15 -10.72 -11.82 -31.35
C LEU A 15 -9.26 -12.08 -31.78
N CYS A 16 -9.05 -12.66 -32.99
CA CYS A 16 -7.69 -12.87 -33.51
C CYS A 16 -7.01 -11.56 -33.94
N ALA A 17 -7.74 -10.56 -34.43
CA ALA A 17 -7.18 -9.25 -34.79
C ALA A 17 -6.78 -8.42 -33.54
N GLY A 18 -7.43 -8.63 -32.39
CA GLY A 18 -7.05 -7.99 -31.12
C GLY A 18 -5.74 -8.52 -30.52
N TRP A 19 -5.32 -9.73 -30.87
CA TRP A 19 -4.09 -10.35 -30.35
C TRP A 19 -2.81 -9.87 -31.05
N LEU A 20 -2.92 -9.34 -32.26
CA LEU A 20 -1.76 -8.92 -33.09
C LEU A 20 -1.24 -7.50 -32.75
N ALA A 21 -1.91 -6.74 -31.94
CA ALA A 21 -1.64 -5.32 -31.78
C ALA A 21 -0.75 -4.93 -30.55
N ALA A 22 -0.31 -5.86 -29.71
CA ALA A 22 0.20 -5.52 -28.38
C ALA A 22 1.71 -5.71 -28.15
N GLU A 23 2.44 -6.39 -28.99
CA GLU A 23 3.81 -6.83 -28.74
C GLU A 23 4.90 -6.01 -29.46
N GLN A 24 6.10 -5.97 -28.88
CA GLN A 24 7.29 -5.52 -29.56
C GLN A 24 7.69 -6.59 -30.59
N PHE A 25 8.36 -6.14 -31.66
CA PHE A 25 8.79 -7.02 -32.74
C PHE A 25 10.16 -6.62 -33.22
N ALA A 26 11.03 -7.62 -33.43
CA ALA A 26 12.32 -7.42 -34.07
C ALA A 26 12.67 -8.58 -34.98
N VAL A 27 13.38 -8.30 -36.06
CA VAL A 27 13.94 -9.32 -36.97
C VAL A 27 15.38 -9.57 -36.57
N ILE A 28 15.74 -10.84 -36.40
CA ILE A 28 17.11 -11.27 -36.08
C ILE A 28 17.67 -12.09 -37.24
N GLY A 29 18.91 -11.83 -37.55
CA GLY A 29 19.59 -12.42 -38.71
C GLY A 29 20.42 -13.64 -38.37
N ARG A 30 20.72 -14.43 -39.41
CA ARG A 30 21.69 -15.50 -39.33
C ARG A 30 23.11 -14.92 -39.21
N ALA A 31 23.92 -15.46 -38.35
CA ALA A 31 25.31 -15.09 -38.22
C ALA A 31 26.13 -15.67 -39.41
N ASP A 32 26.93 -14.84 -40.02
CA ASP A 32 27.87 -15.31 -41.07
C ASP A 32 28.97 -16.21 -40.48
N LYS A 33 29.38 -15.89 -39.24
CA LYS A 33 30.32 -16.66 -38.42
C LYS A 33 29.81 -16.66 -36.99
N ALA A 34 29.86 -17.80 -36.33
CA ALA A 34 29.48 -17.90 -34.91
C ALA A 34 30.36 -16.99 -34.03
N PRO A 35 29.81 -16.26 -33.09
CA PRO A 35 30.57 -15.47 -32.12
C PRO A 35 31.36 -16.36 -31.17
N VAL A 36 32.43 -15.83 -30.62
CA VAL A 36 33.21 -16.46 -29.57
C VAL A 36 32.61 -16.09 -28.22
N ILE A 37 32.12 -17.06 -27.45
CA ILE A 37 31.50 -16.80 -26.15
C ILE A 37 32.57 -16.59 -25.09
N ASP A 38 33.16 -15.40 -25.02
CA ASP A 38 34.25 -15.01 -24.13
C ASP A 38 33.90 -13.85 -23.18
N GLY A 39 32.67 -13.34 -23.26
CA GLY A 39 32.17 -12.24 -22.45
C GLY A 39 32.48 -10.85 -23.00
N ARG A 40 32.99 -10.74 -24.24
CA ARG A 40 33.22 -9.51 -24.96
C ARG A 40 32.18 -9.36 -26.07
N LEU A 41 31.55 -8.19 -26.18
CA LEU A 41 30.50 -7.96 -27.17
C LEU A 41 31.07 -7.32 -28.47
N ASP A 42 32.29 -7.69 -28.87
CA ASP A 42 32.99 -7.05 -29.97
C ASP A 42 32.90 -7.82 -31.30
N ASP A 43 32.30 -9.01 -31.31
CA ASP A 43 32.11 -9.81 -32.52
C ASP A 43 31.33 -9.06 -33.61
N ALA A 44 31.79 -9.19 -34.84
CA ALA A 44 31.25 -8.50 -36.00
C ALA A 44 29.76 -8.79 -36.25
N CYS A 45 29.29 -9.98 -35.92
CA CYS A 45 27.89 -10.37 -36.09
C CYS A 45 26.93 -9.54 -35.22
N TYR A 46 27.35 -9.19 -33.99
CA TYR A 46 26.54 -8.37 -33.11
C TYR A 46 26.46 -6.90 -33.61
N LYS A 47 27.54 -6.36 -34.15
CA LYS A 47 27.55 -4.98 -34.68
C LYS A 47 26.55 -4.77 -35.79
N ARG A 48 26.17 -5.83 -36.49
CA ARG A 48 25.19 -5.81 -37.60
C ARG A 48 23.81 -6.28 -37.19
N SER A 49 23.59 -6.70 -35.93
CA SER A 49 22.32 -7.19 -35.45
C SER A 49 21.45 -6.05 -34.89
N MET A 50 20.14 -6.28 -34.90
CA MET A 50 19.16 -5.35 -34.37
C MET A 50 19.30 -5.20 -32.86
N PRO A 51 19.47 -3.99 -32.30
CA PRO A 51 19.50 -3.79 -30.87
C PRO A 51 18.10 -3.78 -30.29
N LEU A 52 17.85 -4.60 -29.27
CA LEU A 52 16.68 -4.52 -28.43
C LEU A 52 16.98 -3.55 -27.29
N THR A 53 16.53 -2.31 -27.42
CA THR A 53 16.77 -1.21 -26.46
C THR A 53 15.46 -0.57 -26.02
N GLY A 54 15.52 0.42 -25.15
CA GLY A 54 14.33 1.09 -24.65
C GLY A 54 13.67 0.29 -23.53
N PHE A 55 14.46 -0.36 -22.68
CA PHE A 55 13.93 -1.08 -21.53
C PHE A 55 13.16 -0.12 -20.62
N THR A 56 11.98 -0.55 -20.24
CA THR A 56 11.10 0.19 -19.31
C THR A 56 10.96 -0.56 -18.00
N TYR A 57 10.85 0.16 -16.91
CA TYR A 57 10.50 -0.47 -15.64
C TYR A 57 9.15 -1.16 -15.74
N ALA A 58 9.06 -2.38 -15.26
CA ALA A 58 7.80 -3.05 -15.11
C ALA A 58 6.88 -2.21 -14.21
N ILE A 59 5.58 -2.29 -14.46
CA ILE A 59 4.53 -1.56 -13.78
C ILE A 59 4.50 -0.07 -14.14
N SER A 60 5.58 0.69 -13.89
CA SER A 60 5.61 2.11 -14.21
C SER A 60 5.69 2.38 -15.71
N MET A 61 6.23 1.43 -16.47
CA MET A 61 6.50 1.55 -17.92
C MET A 61 7.37 2.77 -18.30
N GLU A 62 8.06 3.35 -17.32
CA GLU A 62 9.04 4.40 -17.54
C GLU A 62 10.33 3.85 -18.09
N SER A 63 11.06 4.67 -18.83
CA SER A 63 12.41 4.31 -19.27
C SER A 63 13.31 3.97 -18.09
N ALA A 64 13.94 2.81 -18.12
CA ALA A 64 14.88 2.42 -17.08
C ALA A 64 16.08 3.38 -17.07
N LYS A 65 16.49 3.84 -15.89
CA LYS A 65 17.62 4.78 -15.77
C LYS A 65 18.95 4.15 -16.12
N GLU A 66 19.08 2.88 -15.78
CA GLU A 66 20.21 2.04 -16.15
C GLU A 66 19.71 1.15 -17.28
N GLN A 67 20.02 1.54 -18.51
CA GLN A 67 19.51 0.85 -19.71
C GLN A 67 20.16 -0.51 -19.91
N THR A 68 19.45 -1.32 -20.67
CA THR A 68 19.91 -2.62 -21.14
C THR A 68 19.81 -2.65 -22.65
N GLU A 69 20.80 -3.20 -23.30
CA GLU A 69 20.78 -3.51 -24.72
C GLU A 69 20.98 -5.02 -24.87
N LEU A 70 20.15 -5.65 -25.68
CA LEU A 70 20.25 -7.05 -26.01
C LEU A 70 20.26 -7.21 -27.51
N ARG A 71 21.17 -8.01 -28.04
CA ARG A 71 21.30 -8.34 -29.46
C ARG A 71 21.25 -9.84 -29.65
N PHE A 72 20.60 -10.27 -30.72
CA PHE A 72 20.56 -11.69 -31.09
C PHE A 72 21.05 -11.90 -32.51
N VAL A 73 21.76 -13.02 -32.70
CA VAL A 73 22.00 -13.66 -33.99
C VAL A 73 21.83 -15.17 -33.83
N TYR A 74 21.65 -15.89 -34.91
CA TYR A 74 21.48 -17.34 -34.82
C TYR A 74 22.21 -18.08 -35.93
N ASP A 75 22.47 -19.35 -35.72
CA ASP A 75 22.83 -20.33 -36.76
C ASP A 75 21.97 -21.59 -36.63
N ASP A 76 22.37 -22.68 -37.26
CA ASP A 76 21.59 -23.93 -37.19
C ASP A 76 21.65 -24.59 -35.80
N GLN A 77 22.68 -24.33 -35.01
CA GLN A 77 22.94 -24.95 -33.73
C GLN A 77 22.52 -24.09 -32.54
N TYR A 78 22.71 -22.77 -32.63
CA TYR A 78 22.52 -21.88 -31.47
C TYR A 78 21.79 -20.59 -31.82
N LEU A 79 21.08 -20.07 -30.80
CA LEU A 79 20.70 -18.67 -30.69
C LEU A 79 21.74 -17.99 -29.80
N TYR A 80 22.50 -17.06 -30.37
CA TYR A 80 23.51 -16.29 -29.66
C TYR A 80 22.94 -14.96 -29.17
N GLY A 81 23.25 -14.58 -27.94
CA GLY A 81 22.83 -13.34 -27.35
C GLY A 81 24.01 -12.56 -26.77
N ALA A 82 24.01 -11.26 -27.00
CA ALA A 82 24.92 -10.29 -26.44
C ALA A 82 24.13 -9.26 -25.63
N LEU A 83 24.28 -9.25 -24.32
CA LEU A 83 23.60 -8.37 -23.40
C LEU A 83 24.58 -7.39 -22.76
N SER A 84 24.30 -6.10 -22.88
CA SER A 84 25.01 -5.03 -22.16
C SER A 84 24.05 -4.34 -21.19
N ALA A 85 24.46 -4.17 -19.94
CA ALA A 85 23.65 -3.63 -18.87
C ALA A 85 24.39 -2.49 -18.17
N ASP A 86 23.85 -1.27 -18.28
CA ASP A 86 24.38 -0.12 -17.55
C ASP A 86 24.22 -0.32 -16.04
N GLN A 87 25.28 -0.04 -15.26
CA GLN A 87 25.26 -0.11 -13.80
C GLN A 87 26.15 0.97 -13.21
N LYS A 88 25.56 2.03 -12.66
CA LYS A 88 26.29 3.18 -12.13
C LYS A 88 27.30 2.83 -11.04
N ASN A 89 26.99 1.83 -10.22
CA ASN A 89 27.83 1.42 -9.11
C ASN A 89 28.43 0.03 -9.35
N ILE A 90 29.02 -0.18 -10.50
CA ILE A 90 29.61 -1.48 -10.87
C ILE A 90 30.65 -1.96 -9.86
N ALA A 91 31.43 -1.06 -9.29
CA ALA A 91 32.43 -1.37 -8.27
C ALA A 91 31.83 -1.89 -6.95
N SER A 92 30.56 -1.58 -6.68
CA SER A 92 29.85 -2.05 -5.47
C SER A 92 29.25 -3.46 -5.61
N LEU A 93 29.28 -4.03 -6.80
CA LEU A 93 28.85 -5.40 -7.01
C LEU A 93 29.90 -6.37 -6.45
N PRO A 94 29.50 -7.33 -5.61
CA PRO A 94 30.42 -8.33 -5.08
C PRO A 94 31.18 -9.05 -6.20
N GLN A 95 32.37 -9.52 -5.93
CA GLN A 95 33.02 -10.50 -6.82
C GLN A 95 32.37 -11.85 -6.53
N LEU A 96 31.76 -12.43 -7.56
CA LEU A 96 31.16 -13.76 -7.50
C LEU A 96 31.91 -14.67 -8.44
N THR A 97 32.08 -15.91 -8.04
CA THR A 97 32.55 -16.97 -8.92
C THR A 97 31.39 -17.45 -9.78
N GLN A 98 31.64 -17.61 -11.07
CA GLN A 98 30.64 -18.15 -12.00
C GLN A 98 30.20 -19.56 -11.55
N SER A 99 28.91 -19.80 -11.50
CA SER A 99 28.30 -21.06 -11.08
C SER A 99 27.22 -21.52 -12.03
N LYS A 100 27.18 -22.79 -12.34
CA LYS A 100 26.13 -23.45 -13.12
C LYS A 100 24.97 -23.86 -12.16
N ASN A 101 23.74 -23.82 -12.65
CA ASN A 101 22.53 -24.23 -11.91
C ASN A 101 22.24 -23.39 -10.65
N LYS A 102 22.70 -22.16 -10.62
CA LYS A 102 22.52 -21.22 -9.52
C LYS A 102 21.10 -20.70 -9.51
N LYS A 103 20.26 -21.23 -8.64
CA LYS A 103 18.82 -20.94 -8.58
C LYS A 103 18.47 -19.53 -8.09
N ASP A 104 19.41 -18.87 -7.44
CA ASP A 104 19.24 -17.56 -6.81
C ASP A 104 19.88 -16.39 -7.58
N CYS A 105 20.16 -16.57 -8.90
CA CYS A 105 20.66 -15.49 -9.77
C CYS A 105 19.86 -14.21 -9.65
N TRP A 106 18.55 -14.30 -9.44
CA TRP A 106 17.62 -13.16 -9.31
C TRP A 106 17.86 -12.30 -8.04
N TYR A 107 18.61 -12.78 -7.07
CA TYR A 107 19.01 -11.97 -5.89
C TYR A 107 20.02 -10.88 -6.23
N TYR A 108 20.66 -10.98 -7.39
CA TYR A 108 21.71 -10.08 -7.83
C TYR A 108 21.22 -9.17 -8.95
N ASP A 109 22.07 -8.27 -9.44
CA ASP A 109 21.84 -7.62 -10.73
C ASP A 109 21.91 -8.73 -11.79
N SER A 110 20.81 -8.97 -12.48
CA SER A 110 20.62 -10.19 -13.29
C SER A 110 19.69 -9.96 -14.45
N ALA A 111 19.70 -10.88 -15.40
CA ALA A 111 18.77 -10.91 -16.52
C ALA A 111 18.09 -12.28 -16.61
N GLU A 112 16.81 -12.25 -16.95
CA GLU A 112 15.99 -13.45 -17.17
C GLU A 112 15.37 -13.41 -18.57
N LEU A 113 15.55 -14.46 -19.33
CA LEU A 113 14.98 -14.64 -20.66
C LEU A 113 13.93 -15.75 -20.61
N PHE A 114 12.76 -15.49 -21.15
CA PHE A 114 11.66 -16.45 -21.23
C PHE A 114 11.32 -16.69 -22.69
N PHE A 115 11.32 -17.95 -23.11
CA PHE A 115 10.87 -18.37 -24.45
C PHE A 115 9.66 -19.29 -24.32
N ALA A 116 8.54 -18.88 -24.89
CA ALA A 116 7.30 -19.62 -24.80
C ALA A 116 7.25 -20.78 -25.79
N HIS A 117 6.92 -21.97 -25.31
CA HIS A 117 6.63 -23.14 -26.14
C HIS A 117 5.14 -23.32 -26.40
N SER A 118 4.30 -22.85 -25.46
CA SER A 118 2.83 -22.87 -25.55
C SER A 118 2.27 -21.71 -24.71
N PRO A 119 0.95 -21.48 -24.68
CA PRO A 119 0.36 -20.48 -23.79
C PRO A 119 0.67 -20.64 -22.31
N THR A 120 1.02 -21.85 -21.87
CA THR A 120 1.26 -22.16 -20.45
C THR A 120 2.62 -22.72 -20.15
N THR A 121 3.42 -23.06 -21.19
CA THR A 121 4.76 -23.62 -21.03
C THR A 121 5.82 -22.72 -21.63
N MET A 122 6.94 -22.58 -20.95
CA MET A 122 8.07 -21.77 -21.37
C MET A 122 9.39 -22.28 -20.80
N LYS A 123 10.47 -21.90 -21.43
CA LYS A 123 11.82 -22.09 -20.88
C LYS A 123 12.35 -20.77 -20.36
N GLN A 124 12.87 -20.77 -19.14
CA GLN A 124 13.45 -19.60 -18.46
C GLN A 124 14.96 -19.80 -18.34
N PHE A 125 15.73 -18.83 -18.81
CA PHE A 125 17.17 -18.75 -18.67
C PHE A 125 17.48 -17.56 -17.75
N MET A 126 18.12 -17.83 -16.63
CA MET A 126 18.51 -16.81 -15.64
C MET A 126 20.01 -16.64 -15.63
N PHE A 127 20.49 -15.39 -15.59
CA PHE A 127 21.89 -15.04 -15.54
C PHE A 127 22.12 -13.93 -14.53
N ASP A 128 23.17 -14.02 -13.73
CA ASP A 128 23.65 -12.87 -12.97
C ASP A 128 24.87 -12.21 -13.66
N TYR A 129 25.27 -11.05 -13.16
CA TYR A 129 26.39 -10.27 -13.72
C TYR A 129 27.76 -10.98 -13.66
N SER A 130 27.89 -12.09 -12.96
CA SER A 130 29.09 -12.91 -12.93
C SER A 130 29.12 -13.98 -14.03
N GLY A 131 28.01 -14.12 -14.78
CA GLY A 131 27.83 -15.22 -15.73
C GLY A 131 27.31 -16.51 -15.09
N SER A 132 27.00 -16.50 -13.80
CA SER A 132 26.28 -17.62 -13.18
C SER A 132 24.90 -17.75 -13.76
N TYR A 133 24.43 -18.99 -13.94
CA TYR A 133 23.15 -19.21 -14.61
C TYR A 133 22.37 -20.40 -14.07
N ALA A 134 21.06 -20.37 -14.31
CA ALA A 134 20.17 -21.50 -14.18
C ALA A 134 19.15 -21.53 -15.33
N VAL A 135 18.73 -22.73 -15.72
CA VAL A 135 17.71 -22.95 -16.74
C VAL A 135 16.54 -23.70 -16.11
N PHE A 136 15.33 -23.25 -16.36
CA PHE A 136 14.11 -23.88 -15.86
C PHE A 136 13.16 -24.22 -17.01
N ASP A 137 12.59 -25.41 -16.94
CA ASP A 137 11.41 -25.78 -17.69
C ASP A 137 10.18 -25.36 -16.84
N CYS A 138 9.35 -24.48 -17.39
CA CYS A 138 8.22 -23.89 -16.67
C CYS A 138 6.91 -24.37 -17.29
N ASP A 139 6.01 -24.87 -16.45
CA ASP A 139 4.62 -25.21 -16.80
C ASP A 139 3.66 -24.60 -15.76
N MET A 140 2.87 -23.62 -16.18
CA MET A 140 1.98 -22.87 -15.29
C MET A 140 0.80 -23.70 -14.79
N ASN A 141 0.51 -24.83 -15.43
CA ASN A 141 -0.56 -25.76 -15.04
C ASN A 141 -0.07 -26.89 -14.12
N ALA A 142 1.24 -27.12 -14.04
CA ALA A 142 1.80 -28.17 -13.19
C ALA A 142 1.80 -27.76 -11.71
N SER A 143 1.74 -28.74 -10.80
CA SER A 143 1.89 -28.53 -9.35
C SER A 143 3.28 -27.94 -9.02
N GLN A 144 4.32 -28.47 -9.64
CA GLN A 144 5.67 -27.91 -9.63
C GLN A 144 5.91 -27.06 -10.88
N ARG A 145 5.58 -25.79 -10.79
CA ARG A 145 5.61 -24.85 -11.95
C ARG A 145 7.00 -24.60 -12.52
N PHE A 146 8.05 -24.78 -11.76
CA PHE A 146 9.45 -24.47 -12.13
C PHE A 146 10.33 -25.67 -11.85
N LYS A 147 10.79 -26.32 -12.91
CA LYS A 147 11.68 -27.47 -12.81
C LYS A 147 13.07 -27.09 -13.33
N LEU A 148 14.08 -27.15 -12.45
CA LEU A 148 15.46 -26.90 -12.87
C LEU A 148 15.86 -27.90 -13.93
N ASN A 149 16.46 -27.41 -15.03
CA ASN A 149 17.04 -28.22 -16.09
C ASN A 149 18.58 -28.20 -16.00
N PRO A 150 19.19 -29.12 -15.27
CA PRO A 150 20.64 -29.14 -15.09
C PRO A 150 21.42 -29.58 -16.34
N ASN A 151 20.71 -30.17 -17.32
CA ASN A 151 21.29 -30.78 -18.51
C ASN A 151 21.37 -29.83 -19.71
N SER A 152 20.90 -28.58 -19.57
CA SER A 152 21.00 -27.58 -20.62
C SER A 152 22.46 -27.37 -21.06
N LYS A 153 22.69 -27.36 -22.39
CA LYS A 153 23.99 -27.16 -23.00
C LYS A 153 24.28 -25.70 -23.34
N ILE A 154 23.66 -24.77 -22.65
CA ILE A 154 23.92 -23.34 -22.79
C ILE A 154 25.39 -23.02 -22.48
N LYS A 155 25.98 -22.11 -23.28
CA LYS A 155 27.30 -21.52 -23.00
C LYS A 155 27.07 -20.10 -22.52
N VAL A 156 27.83 -19.66 -21.52
CA VAL A 156 27.72 -18.31 -20.94
C VAL A 156 29.08 -17.79 -20.57
N ALA A 157 29.34 -16.53 -20.92
CA ALA A 157 30.51 -15.79 -20.47
C ALA A 157 30.08 -14.37 -20.06
N ALA A 158 30.73 -13.83 -19.03
CA ALA A 158 30.44 -12.49 -18.49
C ALA A 158 31.69 -11.61 -18.55
N GLY A 159 31.47 -10.32 -18.76
CA GLY A 159 32.50 -9.29 -18.71
C GLY A 159 32.02 -8.06 -17.91
N ARG A 160 32.99 -7.23 -17.49
CA ARG A 160 32.72 -5.95 -16.87
C ARG A 160 33.26 -4.82 -17.76
N THR A 161 32.51 -3.72 -17.82
CA THR A 161 32.93 -2.51 -18.52
C THR A 161 32.96 -1.35 -17.53
N GLY A 162 33.52 -0.21 -17.92
CA GLY A 162 33.50 1.00 -17.11
C GLY A 162 32.08 1.56 -16.86
N LYS A 163 31.07 1.10 -17.63
CA LYS A 163 29.67 1.55 -17.51
C LYS A 163 28.73 0.53 -16.87
N GLY A 164 29.15 -0.72 -16.78
CA GLY A 164 28.28 -1.78 -16.29
C GLY A 164 28.85 -3.18 -16.50
N TRP A 165 27.99 -4.14 -16.73
CA TRP A 165 28.35 -5.53 -16.98
C TRP A 165 27.78 -6.02 -18.32
N GLN A 166 28.32 -7.09 -18.81
CA GLN A 166 27.93 -7.67 -20.08
C GLN A 166 27.96 -9.20 -20.03
N LEU A 167 27.10 -9.80 -20.83
CA LEU A 167 26.99 -11.24 -20.99
C LEU A 167 26.97 -11.62 -22.46
N GLU A 168 27.70 -12.70 -22.80
CA GLU A 168 27.47 -13.48 -24.00
C GLU A 168 26.90 -14.83 -23.64
N PHE A 169 25.98 -15.32 -24.45
CA PHE A 169 25.45 -16.66 -24.27
C PHE A 169 25.05 -17.30 -25.59
N ALA A 170 25.11 -18.63 -25.63
CA ALA A 170 24.66 -19.43 -26.75
C ALA A 170 23.65 -20.47 -26.26
N ILE A 171 22.37 -20.31 -26.65
CA ILE A 171 21.26 -21.19 -26.31
C ILE A 171 21.11 -22.22 -27.44
N PRO A 172 21.18 -23.55 -27.17
CA PRO A 172 20.93 -24.55 -28.20
C PRO A 172 19.58 -24.41 -28.88
N ARG A 173 19.55 -24.47 -30.21
CA ARG A 173 18.29 -24.30 -30.97
C ARG A 173 17.25 -25.37 -30.66
N ASN A 174 17.66 -26.53 -30.28
CA ASN A 174 16.78 -27.63 -29.87
C ASN A 174 16.08 -27.39 -28.50
N GLU A 175 16.57 -26.43 -27.73
CA GLU A 175 15.94 -25.99 -26.48
C GLU A 175 14.90 -24.86 -26.67
N LEU A 176 14.76 -24.36 -27.90
CA LEU A 176 13.88 -23.28 -28.27
C LEU A 176 12.73 -23.75 -29.18
N PRO A 177 11.59 -23.01 -29.20
CA PRO A 177 10.52 -23.27 -30.15
C PRO A 177 11.02 -23.21 -31.60
N LYS A 178 10.36 -23.95 -32.52
CA LYS A 178 10.60 -23.82 -33.95
C LYS A 178 9.90 -22.57 -34.50
N GLY A 179 10.51 -21.92 -35.49
CA GLY A 179 9.94 -20.73 -36.15
C GLY A 179 10.21 -19.43 -35.39
N ASP A 180 9.29 -18.48 -35.50
CA ASP A 180 9.39 -17.21 -34.77
C ASP A 180 9.29 -17.40 -33.26
N LEU A 181 10.12 -16.68 -32.52
CA LEU A 181 10.26 -16.86 -31.09
C LEU A 181 9.36 -15.86 -30.33
N LYS A 182 8.46 -16.36 -29.50
CA LYS A 182 7.78 -15.57 -28.49
C LYS A 182 8.66 -15.50 -27.26
N PHE A 183 9.08 -14.29 -26.88
CA PHE A 183 10.03 -14.14 -25.80
C PHE A 183 9.76 -12.90 -24.94
N GLN A 184 10.25 -12.98 -23.72
CA GLN A 184 10.33 -11.85 -22.81
C GLN A 184 11.73 -11.80 -22.19
N VAL A 185 12.21 -10.59 -21.92
CA VAL A 185 13.45 -10.36 -21.18
C VAL A 185 13.19 -9.40 -20.04
N VAL A 186 13.69 -9.78 -18.87
CA VAL A 186 13.58 -9.01 -17.64
C VAL A 186 14.96 -8.83 -17.05
N ARG A 187 15.32 -7.60 -16.70
CA ARG A 187 16.49 -7.31 -15.90
C ARG A 187 16.08 -6.98 -14.48
N ASN A 188 16.68 -7.64 -13.52
CA ASN A 188 16.58 -7.32 -12.11
C ASN A 188 17.65 -6.30 -11.74
N HIS A 189 17.25 -5.10 -11.39
CA HIS A 189 18.15 -4.09 -10.84
C HIS A 189 18.18 -4.28 -9.32
N ARG A 190 19.22 -4.85 -8.79
CA ARG A 190 19.30 -5.15 -7.35
C ARG A 190 18.87 -3.97 -6.48
N GLY A 191 17.76 -4.15 -5.77
CA GLY A 191 17.16 -3.12 -4.89
C GLY A 191 16.54 -1.91 -5.60
N LYS A 192 16.43 -1.93 -6.94
CA LYS A 192 15.90 -0.81 -7.74
C LYS A 192 14.72 -1.18 -8.65
N GLY A 193 14.22 -2.42 -8.57
CA GLY A 193 13.11 -2.91 -9.39
C GLY A 193 13.53 -3.71 -10.62
N HIS A 194 12.60 -3.91 -11.53
CA HIS A 194 12.76 -4.74 -12.72
C HIS A 194 12.50 -3.91 -13.97
N SER A 195 13.28 -4.12 -15.02
CA SER A 195 13.00 -3.56 -16.33
C SER A 195 12.89 -4.66 -17.38
N CYS A 196 12.14 -4.38 -18.46
CA CYS A 196 11.91 -5.34 -19.53
C CYS A 196 11.91 -4.64 -20.89
N TRP A 197 12.18 -5.40 -21.95
CA TRP A 197 11.98 -4.92 -23.31
C TRP A 197 10.52 -5.09 -23.68
N GLY A 198 9.78 -4.00 -23.63
CA GLY A 198 8.35 -4.00 -23.83
C GLY A 198 7.59 -3.45 -22.64
N ARG A 199 6.29 -3.65 -22.66
CA ARG A 199 5.35 -3.06 -21.69
C ARG A 199 4.81 -4.13 -20.79
N LEU A 200 5.11 -4.07 -19.52
CA LEU A 200 4.51 -4.92 -18.51
C LEU A 200 3.86 -4.04 -17.44
N PRO A 201 2.54 -3.83 -17.49
CA PRO A 201 1.82 -3.05 -16.51
C PRO A 201 1.67 -3.74 -15.14
N GLU A 202 2.11 -4.98 -15.06
CA GLU A 202 2.10 -5.81 -13.84
C GLU A 202 3.31 -6.74 -13.79
N ILE A 203 3.70 -7.19 -12.61
CA ILE A 203 4.77 -8.17 -12.46
C ILE A 203 4.21 -9.58 -12.76
N ASN A 204 4.05 -9.87 -14.00
CA ASN A 204 3.71 -11.22 -14.46
C ASN A 204 4.54 -11.59 -15.69
N TRP A 205 5.82 -11.92 -15.46
CA TRP A 205 6.77 -12.30 -16.52
C TRP A 205 6.36 -13.52 -17.31
N ARG A 206 5.40 -14.30 -16.80
CA ARG A 206 5.01 -15.61 -17.31
C ARG A 206 3.70 -15.58 -18.08
N ASP A 207 3.13 -14.40 -18.24
CA ASP A 207 1.98 -14.21 -19.12
C ASP A 207 2.44 -14.15 -20.58
N VAL A 208 2.40 -15.31 -21.25
CA VAL A 208 2.84 -15.48 -22.64
C VAL A 208 2.07 -14.58 -23.61
N THR A 209 0.85 -14.17 -23.27
CA THR A 209 0.04 -13.26 -24.10
C THR A 209 0.68 -11.88 -24.27
N LYS A 210 1.62 -11.54 -23.39
CA LYS A 210 2.37 -10.26 -23.39
C LYS A 210 3.78 -10.39 -23.93
N TYR A 211 4.14 -11.56 -24.47
CA TYR A 211 5.46 -11.78 -25.01
C TYR A 211 5.66 -11.07 -26.33
N ASN A 212 6.88 -10.63 -26.53
CA ASN A 212 7.37 -10.01 -27.75
C ASN A 212 7.67 -11.07 -28.80
N THR A 213 7.87 -10.64 -30.05
CA THR A 213 8.20 -11.54 -31.15
C THR A 213 9.57 -11.24 -31.71
N LEU A 214 10.38 -12.29 -31.84
CA LEU A 214 11.63 -12.28 -32.60
C LEU A 214 11.43 -13.14 -33.86
N LYS A 215 11.48 -12.51 -35.03
CA LYS A 215 11.39 -13.21 -36.30
C LYS A 215 12.79 -13.61 -36.80
N LEU A 216 12.97 -14.87 -37.11
CA LEU A 216 14.21 -15.40 -37.68
C LEU A 216 14.24 -15.15 -39.19
N ALA A 217 15.25 -14.47 -39.70
CA ALA A 217 15.42 -14.21 -41.11
C ALA A 217 16.87 -14.54 -41.60
N LYS A 218 16.97 -15.11 -42.79
CA LYS A 218 18.29 -15.47 -43.37
C LYS A 218 19.18 -14.26 -43.54
N THR A 219 18.58 -13.12 -43.94
CA THR A 219 19.29 -11.85 -44.10
C THR A 219 18.49 -10.74 -43.45
N VAL A 220 19.15 -9.84 -42.73
CA VAL A 220 18.58 -8.63 -42.17
C VAL A 220 19.32 -7.45 -42.73
N PRO A 221 18.64 -6.38 -43.16
CA PRO A 221 19.33 -5.12 -43.46
C PRO A 221 20.09 -4.71 -42.20
N GLY A 222 21.43 -4.54 -42.33
CA GLY A 222 22.23 -4.05 -41.22
C GLY A 222 21.68 -2.69 -40.78
N MET A 223 21.00 -2.67 -39.64
CA MET A 223 20.44 -1.50 -39.05
C MET A 223 20.83 -1.45 -37.57
N THR A 224 21.33 -0.32 -37.17
CA THR A 224 21.56 -0.04 -35.74
C THR A 224 21.03 1.33 -35.40
N PHE A 225 20.55 1.50 -34.19
CA PHE A 225 20.22 2.80 -33.63
C PHE A 225 20.79 2.94 -32.23
N ASN A 226 21.25 4.13 -31.92
CA ASN A 226 22.04 4.33 -30.71
C ASN A 226 21.22 4.23 -29.41
N LYS A 227 20.01 4.71 -29.45
CA LYS A 227 19.09 4.67 -28.29
C LYS A 227 17.68 4.98 -28.74
N LEU A 228 16.71 4.18 -28.31
CA LEU A 228 15.34 4.61 -28.43
C LEU A 228 15.12 5.80 -27.47
N PRO A 229 14.37 6.83 -27.92
CA PRO A 229 14.05 7.93 -27.04
C PRO A 229 13.35 7.40 -25.78
N GLU A 230 13.63 8.05 -24.67
CA GLU A 230 12.89 7.84 -23.44
C GLU A 230 11.42 8.08 -23.68
N MET A 231 10.58 7.66 -22.72
CA MET A 231 9.12 7.77 -22.80
C MET A 231 8.69 9.06 -23.54
N LEU A 232 7.82 8.92 -24.52
CA LEU A 232 7.41 10.03 -25.39
C LEU A 232 6.49 10.98 -24.64
N LEU A 233 7.08 11.89 -23.90
CA LEU A 233 6.39 13.02 -23.27
C LEU A 233 6.19 14.20 -24.21
N LYS A 234 6.92 14.18 -25.34
CA LYS A 234 6.89 15.25 -26.35
C LYS A 234 6.24 14.73 -27.62
N SER A 235 5.65 15.63 -28.37
CA SER A 235 5.02 15.33 -29.66
C SER A 235 6.02 15.08 -30.79
N THR A 236 7.24 14.66 -30.46
CA THR A 236 8.28 14.36 -31.41
C THR A 236 9.08 13.13 -31.02
N LEU A 237 9.34 12.28 -31.98
CA LEU A 237 10.23 11.13 -31.90
C LEU A 237 11.47 11.41 -32.74
N SER A 238 12.64 11.44 -32.13
CA SER A 238 13.92 11.59 -32.83
C SER A 238 14.72 10.30 -32.73
N LEU A 239 15.11 9.74 -33.87
CA LEU A 239 15.90 8.52 -34.01
C LEU A 239 17.15 8.80 -34.82
N LYS A 240 18.30 8.35 -34.35
CA LYS A 240 19.51 8.26 -35.16
C LYS A 240 19.62 6.84 -35.68
N LEU A 241 19.37 6.65 -36.95
CA LEU A 241 19.45 5.35 -37.63
C LEU A 241 20.73 5.31 -38.45
N ASP A 242 21.45 4.20 -38.31
CA ASP A 242 22.58 3.85 -39.17
C ASP A 242 22.16 2.61 -39.98
N ALA A 243 21.80 2.81 -41.23
CA ALA A 243 21.34 1.76 -42.11
C ALA A 243 21.93 1.97 -43.51
N LYS A 244 22.38 0.86 -44.15
CA LYS A 244 23.01 0.91 -45.48
C LYS A 244 22.08 1.37 -46.60
N GLN A 245 20.76 1.37 -46.37
CA GLN A 245 19.76 1.81 -47.31
C GLN A 245 18.66 2.61 -46.62
N PRO A 246 17.94 3.51 -47.28
CA PRO A 246 16.84 4.23 -46.69
C PRO A 246 15.76 3.28 -46.18
N LEU A 247 15.28 3.53 -44.97
CA LEU A 247 14.21 2.76 -44.30
C LEU A 247 12.99 3.64 -44.12
N ASP A 248 11.82 3.07 -44.24
CA ASP A 248 10.55 3.75 -43.98
C ASP A 248 10.25 3.70 -42.47
N ILE A 249 10.05 4.88 -41.88
CA ILE A 249 9.74 5.06 -40.47
C ILE A 249 8.28 5.54 -40.39
N THR A 250 7.47 4.82 -39.67
CA THR A 250 6.07 5.21 -39.38
C THR A 250 5.89 5.33 -37.89
N VAL A 251 5.33 6.44 -37.43
CA VAL A 251 4.85 6.64 -36.08
C VAL A 251 3.33 6.70 -36.14
N THR A 252 2.66 5.75 -35.52
CA THR A 252 1.21 5.76 -35.37
C THR A 252 0.86 6.28 -33.98
N ALA A 253 0.14 7.40 -33.92
CA ALA A 253 -0.31 8.02 -32.69
C ALA A 253 -1.79 8.36 -32.80
N SER A 254 -2.61 7.92 -31.84
CA SER A 254 -4.07 8.14 -31.83
C SER A 254 -4.78 7.69 -33.12
N GLY A 255 -4.26 6.62 -33.73
CA GLY A 255 -4.80 6.06 -35.00
C GLY A 255 -4.38 6.80 -36.26
N LYS A 256 -3.57 7.86 -36.15
CA LYS A 256 -3.03 8.59 -37.30
C LYS A 256 -1.56 8.22 -37.52
N GLU A 257 -1.19 8.03 -38.78
CA GLU A 257 0.19 7.73 -39.17
C GLU A 257 0.96 8.98 -39.57
N TYR A 258 2.20 9.05 -39.10
CA TYR A 258 3.19 10.07 -39.43
C TYR A 258 4.42 9.35 -40.01
N LYS A 259 4.86 9.73 -41.18
CA LYS A 259 5.86 9.00 -41.97
C LYS A 259 7.12 9.83 -42.19
N ALA A 260 8.28 9.18 -42.19
CA ALA A 260 9.56 9.74 -42.58
C ALA A 260 10.42 8.63 -43.19
N LYS A 261 11.49 9.04 -43.87
CA LYS A 261 12.50 8.11 -44.41
C LYS A 261 13.84 8.36 -43.71
N SER A 262 14.53 7.30 -43.38
CA SER A 262 15.89 7.42 -42.82
C SER A 262 16.88 7.82 -43.91
N THR A 263 17.87 8.57 -43.46
CA THR A 263 19.10 8.83 -44.25
C THR A 263 20.28 8.32 -43.40
N ASN A 264 21.20 7.62 -44.02
CA ASN A 264 22.30 6.95 -43.29
C ASN A 264 23.02 7.91 -42.33
N GLY A 265 23.15 7.48 -41.08
CA GLY A 265 23.84 8.22 -40.04
C GLY A 265 23.19 9.52 -39.56
N LYS A 266 22.06 9.97 -40.15
CA LYS A 266 21.38 11.20 -39.78
C LYS A 266 20.26 10.95 -38.76
N VAL A 267 19.97 11.97 -37.95
CA VAL A 267 18.82 11.98 -37.05
C VAL A 267 17.55 12.22 -37.86
N VAL A 268 16.59 11.32 -37.71
CA VAL A 268 15.25 11.46 -38.29
C VAL A 268 14.31 11.89 -37.17
N THR A 269 13.60 12.98 -37.36
CA THR A 269 12.60 13.48 -36.42
C THR A 269 11.21 13.33 -37.01
N VAL A 270 10.30 12.67 -36.29
CA VAL A 270 8.89 12.52 -36.68
C VAL A 270 8.04 13.26 -35.66
N GLY A 271 7.39 14.34 -36.11
CA GLY A 271 6.39 15.03 -35.32
C GLY A 271 5.06 14.27 -35.33
N TYR A 272 4.39 14.16 -34.20
CA TYR A 272 3.08 13.48 -34.09
C TYR A 272 2.22 14.21 -33.07
N LYS A 273 0.89 13.96 -33.13
CA LYS A 273 -0.06 14.52 -32.17
C LYS A 273 -0.82 13.40 -31.50
N VAL A 274 -0.76 13.34 -30.17
CA VAL A 274 -1.58 12.44 -29.37
C VAL A 274 -2.88 13.14 -29.04
N LEU A 275 -4.01 12.55 -29.47
CA LEU A 275 -5.35 13.02 -29.15
C LEU A 275 -5.94 12.08 -28.11
N SER A 276 -6.27 12.61 -26.92
CA SER A 276 -6.96 12.02 -25.78
C SER A 276 -7.00 10.49 -25.70
N ASP A 277 -7.82 9.75 -25.35
CA ASP A 277 -8.11 8.37 -24.94
C ASP A 277 -7.41 7.22 -25.66
N LYS A 278 -6.71 7.42 -26.78
CA LYS A 278 -6.00 6.37 -27.52
C LYS A 278 -4.50 6.41 -27.20
N LYS A 279 -4.09 5.49 -26.72
CA LYS A 279 -3.31 4.95 -25.62
C LYS A 279 -1.88 4.62 -26.00
N ASP A 280 -1.53 4.58 -27.30
CA ASP A 280 -0.23 4.10 -27.72
C ASP A 280 0.35 4.95 -28.84
N VAL A 281 1.66 5.12 -28.75
CA VAL A 281 2.48 5.53 -29.87
C VAL A 281 3.27 4.31 -30.35
N VAL A 282 3.09 3.93 -31.59
CA VAL A 282 3.77 2.78 -32.18
C VAL A 282 4.77 3.25 -33.21
N LEU A 283 6.04 2.96 -32.99
CA LEU A 283 7.10 3.10 -33.95
C LEU A 283 7.19 1.82 -34.80
N GLN A 284 7.18 1.96 -36.10
CA GLN A 284 7.52 0.89 -37.03
C GLN A 284 8.65 1.31 -37.93
N ILE A 285 9.58 0.40 -38.21
CA ILE A 285 10.64 0.56 -39.19
C ILE A 285 10.51 -0.55 -40.20
N LYS A 286 10.42 -0.20 -41.49
CA LYS A 286 10.24 -1.13 -42.56
C LYS A 286 11.33 -1.03 -43.59
N SER A 287 11.60 -2.13 -44.29
CA SER A 287 12.48 -2.17 -45.45
C SER A 287 11.83 -1.39 -46.65
N PRO A 288 12.61 -1.04 -47.69
CA PRO A 288 12.05 -0.50 -48.93
C PRO A 288 11.05 -1.42 -49.60
N LYS A 289 11.06 -2.72 -49.31
CA LYS A 289 10.11 -3.72 -49.76
C LYS A 289 8.88 -3.82 -48.88
N ASN A 290 8.70 -2.88 -47.94
CA ASN A 290 7.62 -2.84 -46.95
C ASN A 290 7.61 -3.97 -45.89
N ASP A 291 8.72 -4.74 -45.76
CA ASP A 291 8.83 -5.75 -44.71
C ASP A 291 9.05 -5.09 -43.34
N LEU A 292 8.27 -5.49 -42.33
CA LEU A 292 8.46 -5.01 -40.97
C LEU A 292 9.77 -5.56 -40.41
N LEU A 293 10.68 -4.64 -40.04
CA LEU A 293 11.98 -4.96 -39.43
C LEU A 293 11.98 -4.78 -37.94
N TYR A 294 11.29 -3.73 -37.47
CA TYR A 294 11.22 -3.37 -36.07
C TYR A 294 9.90 -2.72 -35.74
N ARG A 295 9.33 -3.06 -34.60
CA ARG A 295 8.18 -2.39 -34.03
C ARG A 295 8.39 -2.19 -32.54
N TYR A 296 8.23 -0.96 -32.09
CA TYR A 296 8.27 -0.62 -30.69
C TYR A 296 7.03 0.18 -30.31
N ARG A 297 6.32 -0.29 -29.30
CA ARG A 297 5.10 0.35 -28.80
C ARG A 297 5.41 1.05 -27.48
N TYR A 298 5.30 2.36 -27.48
CA TYR A 298 5.43 3.16 -26.29
C TYR A 298 4.14 3.16 -25.50
N ALA A 299 4.26 3.05 -24.18
CA ALA A 299 3.16 3.33 -23.29
C ALA A 299 3.00 4.84 -23.12
N LEU A 300 1.80 5.33 -23.34
CA LEU A 300 1.46 6.68 -22.92
C LEU A 300 0.91 6.63 -21.50
N PRO A 301 1.20 7.68 -20.70
CA PRO A 301 0.62 7.83 -19.37
C PRO A 301 -0.91 7.74 -19.45
N GLN A 302 -1.48 6.78 -18.75
CA GLN A 302 -2.91 6.72 -18.51
C GLN A 302 -3.15 7.05 -17.05
N CYS A 303 -3.71 8.22 -16.81
CA CYS A 303 -4.17 8.56 -15.49
C CYS A 303 -5.70 8.36 -15.47
N LYS A 304 -6.16 7.34 -14.79
CA LYS A 304 -7.55 7.25 -14.39
C LYS A 304 -7.65 7.84 -13.00
N LEU A 305 -8.40 8.90 -12.88
CA LEU A 305 -8.60 9.57 -11.61
C LEU A 305 -9.80 8.95 -10.90
N GLU A 306 -9.58 8.45 -9.70
CA GLU A 306 -10.66 7.96 -8.82
C GLU A 306 -10.86 8.94 -7.68
N MET A 307 -12.11 9.23 -7.38
CA MET A 307 -12.46 10.01 -6.19
C MET A 307 -12.23 9.20 -4.92
N SER A 308 -11.76 9.88 -3.89
CA SER A 308 -11.76 9.35 -2.55
C SER A 308 -12.89 10.05 -1.74
N PRO A 309 -13.63 9.30 -1.01
CA PRO A 309 -13.58 7.86 -0.83
C PRO A 309 -13.92 7.12 -2.12
N ARG A 310 -13.18 6.06 -2.39
CA ARG A 310 -13.35 5.22 -3.60
C ARG A 310 -14.77 4.69 -3.79
N ASN A 311 -15.61 4.87 -2.80
CA ASN A 311 -16.86 4.14 -2.62
C ASN A 311 -18.07 5.05 -2.56
N LEU A 312 -17.93 6.33 -2.94
CA LEU A 312 -19.13 7.12 -3.18
C LEU A 312 -19.88 6.50 -4.37
N LYS A 313 -21.03 5.95 -4.06
CA LYS A 313 -21.97 5.45 -5.07
C LYS A 313 -22.17 6.56 -6.10
N ASP A 314 -21.99 6.25 -7.37
CA ASP A 314 -22.21 7.17 -8.48
C ASP A 314 -21.28 8.39 -8.62
N ASN A 315 -20.05 8.35 -8.10
CA ASN A 315 -19.11 9.47 -8.17
C ASN A 315 -19.66 10.79 -7.63
N ASN A 316 -20.39 10.75 -6.53
CA ASN A 316 -21.02 11.92 -5.92
C ASN A 316 -20.09 12.58 -4.89
N LEU A 317 -19.63 13.82 -5.16
CA LEU A 317 -18.83 14.61 -4.24
C LEU A 317 -19.75 15.32 -3.25
N LEU A 318 -19.57 15.05 -1.98
CA LEU A 318 -20.25 15.80 -0.93
C LEU A 318 -19.49 17.10 -0.63
N LEU A 319 -20.24 18.19 -0.58
CA LEU A 319 -19.77 19.51 -0.18
C LEU A 319 -20.44 19.93 1.13
N ALA A 320 -19.78 20.71 1.97
CA ALA A 320 -20.33 21.12 3.26
C ALA A 320 -20.97 22.49 3.22
N SER A 321 -22.06 22.65 3.97
CA SER A 321 -22.57 23.91 4.47
C SER A 321 -22.64 23.86 6.01
N GLY A 322 -22.63 25.02 6.66
CA GLY A 322 -22.70 25.14 8.12
C GLY A 322 -21.38 25.08 8.88
N VAL A 323 -20.37 24.43 8.30
CA VAL A 323 -18.98 24.39 8.82
C VAL A 323 -18.00 24.71 7.70
N ASP A 324 -16.88 25.38 8.05
CA ASP A 324 -15.83 25.71 7.07
C ASP A 324 -14.90 24.51 6.81
N LEU A 325 -15.49 23.42 6.31
CA LEU A 325 -14.77 22.23 5.91
C LEU A 325 -14.64 22.14 4.40
N THR A 326 -13.54 21.55 3.96
CA THR A 326 -13.27 21.32 2.56
C THR A 326 -13.53 19.85 2.19
N ALA A 327 -14.19 19.66 1.07
CA ALA A 327 -14.23 18.34 0.43
C ALA A 327 -12.88 18.08 -0.24
N SER A 328 -12.35 16.89 -0.08
CA SER A 328 -11.11 16.49 -0.73
C SER A 328 -11.37 15.37 -1.72
N ILE A 329 -10.91 15.54 -2.95
CA ILE A 329 -10.76 14.44 -3.90
C ILE A 329 -9.30 14.06 -3.89
N VAL A 330 -9.01 12.80 -3.60
CA VAL A 330 -7.68 12.23 -3.77
C VAL A 330 -7.66 11.47 -5.07
N TRP A 331 -6.76 11.86 -5.94
CA TRP A 331 -6.61 11.26 -7.24
C TRP A 331 -5.61 10.11 -7.16
N ASN A 332 -6.09 8.90 -7.39
CA ASN A 332 -5.25 7.72 -7.52
C ASN A 332 -5.08 7.36 -8.98
N SER A 333 -3.87 7.16 -9.42
CA SER A 333 -3.65 6.42 -10.65
C SER A 333 -4.06 4.97 -10.43
N LYS A 334 -4.99 4.47 -11.27
CA LYS A 334 -5.47 3.09 -11.15
C LYS A 334 -4.45 2.11 -11.71
N HIS A 335 -3.46 1.80 -10.93
CA HIS A 335 -2.83 0.49 -11.00
C HIS A 335 -2.85 -0.08 -9.58
N ASN A 336 -3.60 -1.16 -9.40
CA ASN A 336 -3.47 -2.01 -8.23
C ASN A 336 -2.07 -2.62 -8.26
N LEU A 337 -1.09 -1.83 -7.84
CA LEU A 337 0.28 -2.31 -7.67
C LEU A 337 0.26 -3.23 -6.48
N PRO A 338 0.68 -4.50 -6.63
CA PRO A 338 1.00 -5.31 -5.48
C PRO A 338 2.02 -4.53 -4.64
N ASN A 339 1.85 -4.53 -3.33
CA ASN A 339 2.66 -3.79 -2.35
C ASN A 339 4.19 -4.03 -2.43
N ARG A 340 4.67 -4.87 -3.34
CA ARG A 340 6.06 -5.30 -3.45
C ARG A 340 6.98 -4.34 -4.22
N ASP A 341 6.43 -3.43 -5.03
CA ASP A 341 7.26 -2.54 -5.87
C ASP A 341 7.22 -1.05 -5.50
N ARG A 342 6.98 -0.74 -4.23
CA ARG A 342 7.16 0.63 -3.72
C ARG A 342 8.57 1.18 -3.94
N ASN A 343 9.54 0.33 -4.25
CA ASN A 343 10.94 0.68 -4.48
C ASN A 343 11.35 0.85 -5.95
N SER A 344 10.52 0.49 -6.91
CA SER A 344 10.72 0.88 -8.30
C SER A 344 10.43 2.36 -8.50
N GLY A 345 10.99 3.18 -7.61
CA GLY A 345 10.70 4.59 -7.50
C GLY A 345 10.63 5.28 -8.84
N SER A 346 9.47 5.31 -9.43
CA SER A 346 9.12 6.21 -10.48
C SER A 346 9.44 7.63 -10.02
N ARG A 347 10.60 8.13 -10.42
CA ARG A 347 11.03 9.49 -10.13
C ARG A 347 10.71 10.43 -11.28
N TYR A 348 10.00 9.94 -12.27
CA TYR A 348 9.58 10.75 -13.39
C TYR A 348 8.37 11.58 -12.95
N LYS A 349 8.59 12.86 -12.72
CA LYS A 349 7.53 13.81 -12.42
C LYS A 349 7.08 14.46 -13.73
N LEU A 350 5.88 14.13 -14.17
CA LEU A 350 5.21 14.83 -15.25
C LEU A 350 4.60 16.11 -14.72
N ASP A 351 4.94 17.23 -15.32
CA ASP A 351 4.17 18.45 -15.16
C ASP A 351 2.81 18.24 -15.84
N ASN A 352 1.76 18.39 -15.06
CA ASN A 352 0.40 18.24 -15.54
C ASN A 352 -0.53 19.22 -14.84
N SER A 353 -1.68 19.44 -15.46
CA SER A 353 -2.73 20.30 -14.92
C SER A 353 -4.04 19.55 -14.88
N LEU A 354 -4.70 19.60 -13.73
CA LEU A 354 -6.11 19.28 -13.60
C LEU A 354 -6.91 20.56 -13.91
N ILE A 355 -7.74 20.51 -14.93
CA ILE A 355 -8.63 21.59 -15.29
C ILE A 355 -10.04 21.25 -14.80
N PHE A 356 -10.62 22.13 -14.01
CA PHE A 356 -11.98 21.99 -13.47
C PHE A 356 -12.88 23.05 -14.05
N GLU A 357 -14.07 22.68 -14.47
CA GLU A 357 -15.19 23.58 -14.78
C GLU A 357 -16.27 23.37 -13.73
N VAL A 358 -16.38 24.28 -12.79
CA VAL A 358 -17.30 24.18 -11.66
C VAL A 358 -18.34 25.31 -11.67
N PRO A 359 -19.58 25.09 -11.18
CA PRO A 359 -20.56 26.15 -11.00
C PRO A 359 -20.06 27.27 -10.10
N SER A 360 -20.49 28.50 -10.32
CA SER A 360 -20.25 29.59 -9.38
C SER A 360 -20.81 29.19 -8.01
N GLY A 361 -20.05 29.47 -6.95
CA GLY A 361 -20.36 28.97 -5.59
C GLY A 361 -19.59 27.72 -5.20
N ILE A 362 -18.86 27.07 -6.12
CA ILE A 362 -17.86 26.06 -5.80
C ILE A 362 -16.47 26.61 -6.12
N THR A 363 -15.56 26.52 -5.16
CA THR A 363 -14.17 26.97 -5.28
C THR A 363 -13.22 25.79 -5.19
N VAL A 364 -12.27 25.71 -6.10
CA VAL A 364 -11.12 24.79 -6.03
C VAL A 364 -9.98 25.51 -5.30
N ILE A 365 -9.76 25.16 -4.01
CA ILE A 365 -8.87 25.92 -3.11
C ILE A 365 -7.42 25.90 -3.57
N ASN A 366 -6.93 24.76 -4.00
CA ASN A 366 -5.56 24.58 -4.49
C ASN A 366 -5.45 24.72 -6.03
N GLY A 367 -6.48 25.30 -6.66
CA GLY A 367 -6.53 25.65 -8.07
C GLY A 367 -6.46 27.17 -8.28
N ARG A 368 -5.77 27.58 -9.35
CA ARG A 368 -5.77 28.96 -9.83
C ARG A 368 -6.98 29.17 -10.74
N LYS A 369 -7.81 30.17 -10.50
CA LYS A 369 -8.85 30.59 -11.45
C LYS A 369 -8.17 31.06 -12.74
N ILE A 370 -8.54 30.45 -13.89
CA ILE A 370 -7.98 30.76 -15.20
C ILE A 370 -9.02 31.35 -16.17
N GLY A 371 -10.29 31.31 -15.81
CA GLY A 371 -11.36 31.88 -16.63
C GLY A 371 -12.75 31.63 -16.08
N GLU A 372 -13.75 32.10 -16.81
CA GLU A 372 -15.14 31.81 -16.57
C GLU A 372 -15.93 31.90 -17.87
N LYS A 373 -17.12 31.29 -17.89
CA LYS A 373 -18.01 31.28 -19.05
C LYS A 373 -19.47 31.08 -18.60
N MET A 374 -20.39 31.44 -19.48
CA MET A 374 -21.81 31.09 -19.31
C MET A 374 -22.11 29.79 -20.06
N VAL A 375 -22.82 28.87 -19.42
CA VAL A 375 -23.30 27.61 -20.03
C VAL A 375 -24.73 27.42 -19.54
N ASP A 376 -25.68 27.38 -20.44
CA ASP A 376 -27.13 27.20 -20.14
C ASP A 376 -27.61 28.19 -19.05
N GLY A 377 -27.25 29.46 -19.18
CA GLY A 377 -27.63 30.51 -18.22
C GLY A 377 -26.91 30.47 -16.87
N LYS A 378 -26.01 29.49 -16.65
CA LYS A 378 -25.23 29.32 -15.41
C LYS A 378 -23.80 29.76 -15.58
N ARG A 379 -23.30 30.51 -14.61
CA ARG A 379 -21.88 30.93 -14.56
C ARG A 379 -21.02 29.77 -14.11
N ILE A 380 -20.08 29.37 -14.96
CA ILE A 380 -19.08 28.31 -14.73
C ILE A 380 -17.72 28.97 -14.56
N VAL A 381 -17.03 28.61 -13.50
CA VAL A 381 -15.65 29.08 -13.20
C VAL A 381 -14.66 27.98 -13.55
N ILE A 382 -13.58 28.37 -14.20
CA ILE A 382 -12.54 27.43 -14.67
C ILE A 382 -11.32 27.56 -13.78
N TYR A 383 -10.90 26.46 -13.19
CA TYR A 383 -9.69 26.38 -12.35
C TYR A 383 -8.66 25.46 -12.98
N GLU A 384 -7.40 25.83 -12.82
CA GLU A 384 -6.24 24.99 -13.12
C GLU A 384 -5.49 24.64 -11.83
N GLN A 385 -5.34 23.36 -11.55
CA GLN A 385 -4.45 22.86 -10.51
C GLN A 385 -3.23 22.22 -11.15
N LYS A 386 -2.07 22.87 -11.02
CA LYS A 386 -0.79 22.34 -11.49
C LYS A 386 -0.25 21.29 -10.52
N ASN A 387 0.18 20.17 -11.05
CA ASN A 387 0.69 19.05 -10.27
C ASN A 387 1.95 18.48 -10.92
N LYS A 388 2.73 17.78 -10.09
CA LYS A 388 3.85 16.95 -10.56
C LYS A 388 3.53 15.51 -10.21
N PHE A 389 2.93 14.80 -11.14
CA PHE A 389 2.71 13.38 -10.96
C PHE A 389 3.98 12.58 -11.18
N ALA A 390 4.26 11.63 -10.31
CA ALA A 390 5.05 10.50 -10.70
C ALA A 390 4.15 9.58 -11.54
N TYR A 391 4.58 9.29 -12.76
CA TYR A 391 3.87 8.41 -13.66
C TYR A 391 3.75 7.02 -13.03
N ASN A 392 2.52 6.46 -13.00
CA ASN A 392 2.21 5.17 -12.41
C ASN A 392 2.71 4.91 -10.97
N ALA A 393 3.20 5.91 -10.26
CA ALA A 393 3.33 5.77 -8.82
C ALA A 393 1.98 6.07 -8.16
N PRO A 394 1.64 5.40 -7.07
CA PRO A 394 0.50 5.80 -6.25
C PRO A 394 0.78 7.22 -5.72
N GLY A 395 0.42 8.21 -6.51
CA GLY A 395 0.53 9.61 -6.16
C GLY A 395 -0.81 10.07 -5.61
N TRP A 396 -0.81 10.47 -4.37
CA TRP A 396 -1.97 11.07 -3.73
C TRP A 396 -1.97 12.56 -4.05
N ILE A 397 -2.75 12.99 -5.03
CA ILE A 397 -3.00 14.41 -5.24
C ILE A 397 -4.35 14.74 -4.64
N GLY A 398 -4.32 15.63 -3.68
CA GLY A 398 -5.55 16.17 -3.10
C GLY A 398 -6.01 17.39 -3.90
N THR A 399 -7.25 17.39 -4.36
CA THR A 399 -7.96 18.60 -4.75
C THR A 399 -8.98 18.94 -3.69
N GLN A 400 -8.94 20.16 -3.20
CA GLN A 400 -9.83 20.63 -2.15
C GLN A 400 -10.90 21.55 -2.73
N PHE A 401 -12.14 21.28 -2.36
CA PHE A 401 -13.32 22.04 -2.78
C PHE A 401 -14.01 22.67 -1.59
N LYS A 402 -14.47 23.90 -1.76
CA LYS A 402 -15.31 24.60 -0.82
C LYS A 402 -16.60 25.05 -1.53
N SER A 403 -17.72 25.03 -0.83
CA SER A 403 -19.00 25.48 -1.38
C SER A 403 -19.60 26.63 -0.57
N THR A 404 -20.16 27.58 -1.27
CA THR A 404 -21.07 28.61 -0.71
C THR A 404 -22.54 28.36 -1.08
N LEU A 405 -22.80 27.24 -1.79
CA LEU A 405 -24.14 26.84 -2.17
C LEU A 405 -24.95 26.40 -0.93
N PRO A 406 -26.26 26.60 -0.91
CA PRO A 406 -27.10 26.15 0.20
C PRO A 406 -27.15 24.63 0.31
N SER A 407 -27.44 24.13 1.53
CA SER A 407 -27.68 22.70 1.77
C SER A 407 -28.81 22.18 0.88
N GLY A 408 -28.65 20.96 0.37
CA GLY A 408 -29.57 20.35 -0.58
C GLY A 408 -29.30 20.67 -2.05
N SER A 409 -28.37 21.60 -2.35
CA SER A 409 -27.99 21.90 -3.72
C SER A 409 -27.34 20.66 -4.36
N ARG A 410 -27.77 20.32 -5.57
CA ARG A 410 -27.24 19.18 -6.34
C ARG A 410 -26.92 19.62 -7.76
N GLY A 411 -25.93 18.94 -8.37
CA GLY A 411 -25.57 19.19 -9.75
C GLY A 411 -24.39 18.36 -10.22
N LYS A 412 -23.77 18.82 -11.29
CA LYS A 412 -22.57 18.20 -11.85
C LYS A 412 -21.56 19.29 -12.19
N PHE A 413 -20.29 18.93 -12.13
CA PHE A 413 -19.20 19.69 -12.70
C PHE A 413 -18.24 18.73 -13.44
N ARG A 414 -17.35 19.26 -14.24
CA ARG A 414 -16.45 18.42 -15.03
C ARG A 414 -14.99 18.79 -14.83
N TYR A 415 -14.14 17.82 -15.08
CA TYR A 415 -12.69 17.97 -15.02
C TYR A 415 -12.01 17.21 -16.14
N LYS A 416 -10.79 17.60 -16.45
CA LYS A 416 -9.89 16.86 -17.33
C LYS A 416 -8.46 16.97 -16.83
N LEU A 417 -7.66 15.96 -17.14
CA LEU A 417 -6.22 15.99 -16.96
C LEU A 417 -5.56 16.43 -18.27
N GLN A 418 -4.62 17.35 -18.17
CA GLN A 418 -3.82 17.85 -19.28
C GLN A 418 -2.35 17.74 -18.91
N TRP A 419 -1.51 17.28 -19.82
CA TRP A 419 -0.06 17.19 -19.66
C TRP A 419 0.61 17.56 -20.98
N ASP A 420 1.94 17.77 -20.96
CA ASP A 420 2.68 18.00 -22.19
C ASP A 420 2.60 16.75 -23.09
N GLY A 421 1.99 16.89 -24.25
CA GLY A 421 1.76 15.80 -25.20
C GLY A 421 0.39 15.08 -25.11
N GLY A 422 -0.52 15.46 -24.22
CA GLY A 422 -1.83 14.85 -24.16
C GLY A 422 -2.85 15.55 -23.28
N VAL A 423 -4.13 15.26 -23.57
CA VAL A 423 -5.27 15.72 -22.80
C VAL A 423 -6.30 14.61 -22.69
N GLN A 424 -6.86 14.38 -21.50
CA GLN A 424 -7.99 13.46 -21.34
C GLN A 424 -9.29 14.11 -21.79
N SER A 425 -10.26 13.28 -22.17
CA SER A 425 -11.63 13.71 -22.32
C SER A 425 -12.19 14.25 -21.00
N TRP A 426 -13.16 15.14 -21.09
CA TRP A 426 -13.88 15.63 -19.94
C TRP A 426 -14.55 14.49 -19.16
N GLN A 427 -14.37 14.47 -17.86
CA GLN A 427 -15.04 13.57 -16.92
C GLN A 427 -16.02 14.39 -16.08
N GLU A 428 -17.14 13.79 -15.69
CA GLU A 428 -18.14 14.42 -14.83
C GLU A 428 -18.06 13.91 -13.40
N ILE A 429 -18.30 14.83 -12.46
CA ILE A 429 -18.47 14.56 -11.03
C ILE A 429 -19.82 15.14 -10.62
N LYS A 430 -20.69 14.31 -10.05
CA LYS A 430 -21.90 14.76 -9.38
C LYS A 430 -21.50 15.39 -8.04
N TYR A 431 -22.26 16.34 -7.56
CA TYR A 431 -22.09 16.89 -6.22
C TYR A 431 -23.43 17.06 -5.50
N GLU A 432 -23.35 17.00 -4.18
CA GLU A 432 -24.44 17.32 -3.26
C GLU A 432 -23.88 18.12 -2.09
N VAL A 433 -24.58 19.19 -1.71
CA VAL A 433 -24.23 20.02 -0.54
C VAL A 433 -25.00 19.51 0.67
N ILE A 434 -24.29 19.07 1.69
CA ILE A 434 -24.88 18.57 2.95
C ILE A 434 -24.64 19.57 4.08
N SER A 435 -25.59 19.61 5.04
CA SER A 435 -25.39 20.37 6.27
C SER A 435 -24.61 19.55 7.29
N ILE A 436 -23.55 20.12 7.84
CA ILE A 436 -22.81 19.57 8.97
C ILE A 436 -23.01 20.49 10.17
N LYS A 437 -23.68 19.99 11.21
CA LYS A 437 -23.85 20.73 12.48
C LYS A 437 -22.52 20.68 13.25
N PRO A 438 -22.06 21.80 13.82
CA PRO A 438 -20.90 21.79 14.70
C PRO A 438 -21.10 20.88 15.92
N ALA A 439 -20.04 20.27 16.38
CA ALA A 439 -20.00 19.48 17.60
C ALA A 439 -19.04 20.12 18.61
N PRO A 440 -19.40 20.09 19.91
CA PRO A 440 -18.46 20.47 20.94
C PRO A 440 -17.29 19.46 21.01
N MET A 441 -16.11 19.93 21.36
CA MET A 441 -14.97 19.07 21.61
C MET A 441 -15.16 18.31 22.94
N PRO A 442 -14.78 17.03 22.99
CA PRO A 442 -14.61 16.32 24.25
C PRO A 442 -13.52 17.01 25.08
N LYS A 443 -13.69 17.02 26.40
CA LYS A 443 -12.75 17.70 27.33
C LYS A 443 -11.52 16.87 27.64
N LYS A 444 -11.71 15.56 27.76
CA LYS A 444 -10.69 14.61 28.20
C LYS A 444 -10.51 13.42 27.25
N PHE A 445 -11.56 13.05 26.52
CA PHE A 445 -11.50 11.95 25.57
C PHE A 445 -10.66 12.35 24.35
N ILE A 446 -9.66 11.56 23.99
CA ILE A 446 -8.79 11.78 22.83
C ILE A 446 -9.59 11.50 21.55
N ASN A 447 -9.90 12.53 20.79
CA ASN A 447 -10.63 12.39 19.53
C ASN A 447 -9.85 13.04 18.38
N GLY A 448 -9.34 12.25 17.47
CA GLY A 448 -8.43 12.75 16.45
C GLY A 448 -8.45 11.96 15.16
N PHE A 449 -7.61 12.41 14.25
CA PHE A 449 -7.21 11.62 13.09
C PHE A 449 -5.83 11.01 13.33
N TYR A 450 -5.65 9.76 12.92
CA TYR A 450 -4.37 9.08 13.04
C TYR A 450 -3.26 9.85 12.29
N ALA A 451 -3.55 10.35 11.10
CA ALA A 451 -2.61 11.11 10.27
C ALA A 451 -3.23 12.42 9.78
N PHE A 452 -3.32 13.40 10.66
CA PHE A 452 -3.64 14.78 10.32
C PHE A 452 -2.62 15.72 10.97
N TRP A 453 -1.89 16.45 10.13
CA TRP A 453 -0.84 17.40 10.52
C TRP A 453 -1.26 18.82 10.17
N PRO A 454 -1.90 19.57 11.08
CA PRO A 454 -2.23 20.96 10.82
C PRO A 454 -0.94 21.78 10.66
N ARG A 455 -0.95 22.70 9.73
CA ARG A 455 0.15 23.64 9.53
C ARG A 455 0.03 24.88 10.40
N THR A 456 -1.18 25.16 10.84
CA THR A 456 -1.53 26.33 11.66
C THR A 456 -2.61 25.95 12.68
N VAL A 457 -2.74 26.77 13.73
CA VAL A 457 -3.85 26.65 14.70
C VAL A 457 -5.19 26.83 14.00
N ALA A 458 -5.31 27.73 13.05
CA ALA A 458 -6.55 27.96 12.29
C ALA A 458 -7.01 26.73 11.49
N GLU A 459 -6.09 25.93 10.96
CA GLU A 459 -6.46 24.64 10.34
C GLU A 459 -6.99 23.63 11.37
N ALA A 460 -6.40 23.60 12.56
CA ALA A 460 -6.87 22.77 13.66
C ALA A 460 -8.27 23.21 14.13
N GLU A 461 -8.50 24.52 14.27
CA GLU A 461 -9.81 25.09 14.67
C GLU A 461 -10.93 24.70 13.70
N LYS A 462 -10.67 24.68 12.39
CA LYS A 462 -11.67 24.24 11.41
C LYS A 462 -12.13 22.82 11.64
N ILE A 463 -11.16 21.93 11.89
CA ILE A 463 -11.43 20.50 12.12
C ILE A 463 -12.01 20.27 13.52
N SER A 464 -11.66 21.09 14.51
CA SER A 464 -12.19 20.97 15.86
C SER A 464 -13.72 21.19 15.93
N ARG A 465 -14.29 21.91 14.95
CA ARG A 465 -15.74 22.12 14.85
C ARG A 465 -16.57 20.84 14.64
N ILE A 466 -15.92 19.72 14.32
CA ILE A 466 -16.58 18.41 14.28
C ILE A 466 -16.22 17.54 15.50
N GLY A 467 -15.77 18.14 16.59
CA GLY A 467 -15.45 17.45 17.84
C GLY A 467 -14.04 16.86 17.91
N ILE A 468 -13.16 17.19 16.95
CA ILE A 468 -11.76 16.76 16.98
C ILE A 468 -10.94 17.66 17.90
N ASN A 469 -10.20 17.06 18.84
CA ASN A 469 -9.39 17.78 19.82
C ASN A 469 -7.92 17.36 19.82
N THR A 470 -7.52 16.38 18.98
CA THR A 470 -6.18 15.80 19.00
C THR A 470 -5.51 15.94 17.64
N PHE A 471 -4.30 16.52 17.65
CA PHE A 471 -3.54 16.83 16.43
C PHE A 471 -2.11 16.26 16.49
N THR A 472 -1.58 15.94 15.32
CA THR A 472 -0.27 15.32 15.19
C THR A 472 0.78 16.35 14.79
N ILE A 473 1.95 16.31 15.42
CA ILE A 473 3.14 17.10 15.06
C ILE A 473 4.17 16.21 14.38
N ARG A 474 4.61 16.65 13.20
CA ARG A 474 5.64 15.98 12.39
C ARG A 474 6.82 16.91 12.12
N GLY A 475 8.05 16.41 12.23
CA GLY A 475 9.27 17.22 12.06
C GLY A 475 9.94 17.57 13.39
N TYR A 476 11.08 18.25 13.33
CA TYR A 476 11.95 18.55 14.49
C TYR A 476 12.37 20.02 14.55
N ASP A 477 11.86 20.86 13.67
CA ASP A 477 12.25 22.27 13.62
C ASP A 477 11.52 23.11 14.67
N ASN A 478 12.04 24.33 14.89
CA ASN A 478 11.48 25.25 15.86
C ASN A 478 10.04 25.70 15.54
N ASN A 479 9.61 25.65 14.27
CA ASN A 479 8.24 26.00 13.91
C ASN A 479 7.27 24.93 14.41
N MET A 480 7.69 23.65 14.38
CA MET A 480 6.88 22.55 14.94
C MET A 480 6.77 22.65 16.45
N ILE A 481 7.83 23.08 17.15
CA ILE A 481 7.76 23.35 18.60
C ILE A 481 6.76 24.47 18.89
N LYS A 482 6.87 25.61 18.17
CA LYS A 482 5.94 26.75 18.31
C LYS A 482 4.50 26.34 18.03
N LEU A 483 4.27 25.58 16.97
CA LEU A 483 2.94 25.08 16.61
C LEU A 483 2.37 24.15 17.68
N SER A 484 3.17 23.21 18.20
CA SER A 484 2.76 22.34 19.29
C SER A 484 2.30 23.11 20.52
N LEU A 485 3.11 24.08 20.96
CA LEU A 485 2.81 24.93 22.12
C LEU A 485 1.55 25.79 21.89
N ALA A 486 1.36 26.32 20.68
CA ALA A 486 0.20 27.11 20.31
C ALA A 486 -1.10 26.26 20.28
N LEU A 487 -1.03 25.04 19.76
CA LEU A 487 -2.14 24.08 19.77
C LEU A 487 -2.54 23.73 21.21
N GLN A 488 -1.59 23.43 22.07
CA GLN A 488 -1.84 23.10 23.48
C GLN A 488 -2.42 24.31 24.24
N LYS A 489 -1.93 25.54 23.97
CA LYS A 489 -2.49 26.77 24.53
C LYS A 489 -3.94 26.98 24.09
N ALA A 490 -4.30 26.54 22.90
CA ALA A 490 -5.68 26.59 22.39
C ALA A 490 -6.57 25.45 22.93
N GLY A 491 -6.05 24.60 23.84
CA GLY A 491 -6.81 23.52 24.48
C GLY A 491 -6.82 22.21 23.73
N TYR A 492 -5.96 22.04 22.73
CA TYR A 492 -5.85 20.79 21.96
C TYR A 492 -4.83 19.84 22.55
N PHE A 493 -5.10 18.54 22.42
CA PHE A 493 -4.10 17.51 22.65
C PHE A 493 -3.14 17.41 21.45
N VAL A 494 -1.87 17.19 21.76
CA VAL A 494 -0.85 17.06 20.73
C VAL A 494 -0.13 15.73 20.87
N LYS A 495 -0.12 14.97 19.80
CA LYS A 495 0.67 13.73 19.70
C LYS A 495 1.82 13.87 18.73
N ARG A 496 2.81 13.03 18.90
CA ARG A 496 3.88 12.87 17.93
C ARG A 496 3.37 12.13 16.69
N ALA A 497 3.92 12.38 15.52
CA ALA A 497 3.72 11.52 14.36
C ALA A 497 4.34 10.15 14.64
N GLU A 498 3.83 9.12 13.94
CA GLU A 498 4.33 7.75 14.09
C GLU A 498 5.85 7.76 14.05
N TYR A 499 6.44 7.34 15.14
CA TYR A 499 7.86 7.27 15.29
C TYR A 499 8.34 5.88 14.88
N PHE A 500 9.38 5.81 14.09
CA PHE A 500 9.98 4.55 13.62
C PHE A 500 9.30 3.83 12.45
N TRP A 501 8.43 4.48 11.67
CA TRP A 501 7.92 3.87 10.44
C TRP A 501 9.04 3.49 9.47
N PRO A 502 9.02 2.28 8.89
CA PRO A 502 10.11 1.78 8.04
C PRO A 502 10.23 2.41 6.67
N GLY A 503 9.44 3.42 6.26
CA GLY A 503 9.41 3.69 4.84
C GLY A 503 9.39 5.11 4.31
N THR A 504 9.04 6.14 5.04
CA THR A 504 8.58 7.38 4.38
C THR A 504 9.23 8.69 4.75
N ALA A 505 10.11 8.76 5.73
CA ALA A 505 10.65 10.03 6.16
C ALA A 505 11.79 10.54 5.27
N GLN A 506 11.51 11.49 4.40
CA GLN A 506 12.56 12.19 3.64
C GLN A 506 13.39 13.17 4.47
N ASN A 507 12.96 13.59 5.66
CA ASN A 507 13.57 14.69 6.43
C ASN A 507 13.58 14.52 7.97
N GLY A 508 13.50 13.31 8.53
CA GLY A 508 13.56 13.08 9.97
C GLY A 508 14.46 11.92 10.36
N PRO A 509 14.80 11.72 11.66
CA PRO A 509 15.47 10.51 12.07
C PRO A 509 14.62 9.33 11.67
N ARG A 510 15.19 8.50 10.80
CA ARG A 510 14.48 7.44 10.08
C ARG A 510 14.39 6.15 10.88
N GLY A 511 14.38 6.25 12.19
CA GLY A 511 14.18 5.18 13.14
C GLY A 511 14.82 3.85 12.72
N PHE A 512 14.06 2.79 12.80
CA PHE A 512 14.55 1.43 12.54
C PHE A 512 15.16 1.23 11.15
N VAL A 513 14.66 1.92 10.12
CA VAL A 513 15.24 1.84 8.78
C VAL A 513 16.63 2.45 8.74
N ARG A 514 16.80 3.65 9.32
CA ARG A 514 18.11 4.29 9.40
C ARG A 514 19.10 3.42 10.17
N TRP A 515 18.71 2.91 11.35
CA TRP A 515 19.59 2.08 12.14
C TRP A 515 20.03 0.83 11.38
N SER A 516 19.09 0.17 10.71
CA SER A 516 19.41 -1.04 9.96
C SER A 516 20.21 -0.78 8.68
N VAL A 517 20.12 0.41 8.08
CA VAL A 517 20.91 0.78 6.90
C VAL A 517 22.31 1.22 7.29
N GLU A 518 22.43 2.08 8.31
CA GLU A 518 23.70 2.71 8.71
C GLU A 518 24.53 1.82 9.64
N ASP A 519 23.91 0.98 10.48
CA ASP A 519 24.60 0.05 11.38
C ASP A 519 24.24 -1.41 11.09
N ARG A 520 25.21 -2.18 10.63
CA ARG A 520 25.01 -3.61 10.35
C ARG A 520 24.61 -4.42 11.60
N ARG A 521 25.00 -3.96 12.78
CA ARG A 521 24.63 -4.62 14.06
C ARG A 521 23.16 -4.48 14.40
N ALA A 522 22.47 -3.51 13.80
CA ALA A 522 21.03 -3.33 13.95
C ALA A 522 20.19 -4.29 13.09
N ARG A 523 20.81 -5.02 12.16
CA ARG A 523 20.12 -5.88 11.20
C ARG A 523 19.85 -7.25 11.79
N ALA A 524 18.59 -7.66 11.75
CA ALA A 524 18.22 -9.05 12.00
C ALA A 524 18.76 -9.98 10.89
N ARG A 525 19.04 -11.22 11.26
CA ARG A 525 19.46 -12.28 10.33
C ARG A 525 18.42 -13.38 10.25
N ASP A 526 18.28 -13.96 9.08
CA ASP A 526 17.51 -15.20 8.90
C ASP A 526 18.30 -16.42 9.41
N ILE A 527 17.68 -17.59 9.31
CA ILE A 527 18.25 -18.86 9.76
C ILE A 527 19.55 -19.24 9.04
N ASP A 528 19.77 -18.73 7.83
CA ASP A 528 20.96 -18.96 7.02
C ASP A 528 22.03 -17.87 7.21
N GLY A 529 21.79 -16.92 8.13
CA GLY A 529 22.71 -15.86 8.47
C GLY A 529 22.66 -14.63 7.56
N TYR A 530 21.74 -14.56 6.61
CA TYR A 530 21.55 -13.41 5.73
C TYR A 530 20.75 -12.30 6.41
N TYR A 531 21.01 -11.05 6.04
CA TYR A 531 20.19 -9.94 6.50
C TYR A 531 18.80 -9.98 5.89
N ILE A 532 17.78 -9.85 6.71
CA ILE A 532 16.37 -9.88 6.28
C ILE A 532 16.00 -8.50 5.71
N PRO A 533 15.70 -8.37 4.40
CA PRO A 533 15.26 -7.11 3.82
C PRO A 533 13.89 -6.70 4.34
N ASN A 534 13.71 -5.41 4.60
CA ASN A 534 12.42 -4.83 4.97
C ASN A 534 12.28 -3.43 4.35
N GLY A 535 11.47 -3.32 3.30
CA GLY A 535 11.27 -2.07 2.57
C GLY A 535 12.58 -1.53 1.99
N SER A 536 12.94 -0.30 2.34
CA SER A 536 14.19 0.36 1.92
C SER A 536 15.40 0.06 2.81
N GLY A 537 15.23 -0.80 3.83
CA GLY A 537 16.27 -1.19 4.78
C GLY A 537 16.23 -2.67 5.11
N TYR A 538 16.48 -2.99 6.34
CA TYR A 538 16.50 -4.34 6.87
C TYR A 538 15.64 -4.45 8.12
N LEU A 539 15.20 -5.65 8.44
CA LEU A 539 14.52 -5.94 9.69
C LEU A 539 15.45 -5.61 10.87
N LEU A 540 14.91 -4.94 11.88
CA LEU A 540 15.66 -4.57 13.07
C LEU A 540 15.80 -5.76 14.01
N SER A 541 17.00 -5.94 14.56
CA SER A 541 17.23 -6.80 15.71
C SER A 541 16.74 -6.11 17.00
N PRO A 542 15.82 -6.68 17.78
CA PRO A 542 15.33 -6.08 19.01
C PRO A 542 16.40 -6.00 20.11
N THR A 543 17.51 -6.71 19.93
CA THR A 543 18.66 -6.66 20.85
C THR A 543 19.65 -5.54 20.54
N TYR A 544 19.39 -4.74 19.47
CA TYR A 544 20.28 -3.63 19.13
C TYR A 544 20.21 -2.49 20.13
N ARG A 545 21.39 -2.11 20.64
CA ARG A 545 21.65 -0.94 21.49
C ARG A 545 22.93 -0.28 21.01
N GLY A 546 22.84 0.51 19.97
CA GLY A 546 24.01 1.14 19.36
C GLY A 546 23.86 2.65 19.25
N LYS A 547 24.88 3.29 18.69
CA LYS A 547 24.97 4.74 18.55
C LYS A 547 23.70 5.39 18.03
N PHE A 548 23.11 4.86 16.96
CA PHE A 548 21.92 5.47 16.34
C PHE A 548 20.67 5.31 17.20
N TYR A 549 20.55 4.22 17.95
CA TYR A 549 19.50 4.05 18.96
C TYR A 549 19.55 5.17 20.00
N ASP A 550 20.73 5.41 20.56
CA ASP A 550 20.93 6.43 21.60
C ASP A 550 20.73 7.85 21.07
N GLU A 551 21.30 8.17 19.90
CA GLU A 551 21.21 9.49 19.30
C GLU A 551 19.76 9.87 18.96
N ASP A 552 19.01 8.96 18.34
CA ASP A 552 17.67 9.26 17.88
C ASP A 552 16.68 9.37 19.04
N ILE A 553 16.80 8.51 20.05
CA ILE A 553 15.98 8.62 21.27
C ILE A 553 16.28 9.92 22.01
N ARG A 554 17.55 10.30 22.17
CA ARG A 554 17.91 11.56 22.80
C ARG A 554 17.34 12.78 22.07
N LYS A 555 17.47 12.83 20.75
CA LYS A 555 16.92 13.91 19.91
C LYS A 555 15.40 14.00 20.02
N GLU A 556 14.72 12.86 20.06
CA GLU A 556 13.27 12.84 20.22
C GLU A 556 12.84 13.34 21.58
N ILE A 557 13.51 12.91 22.65
CA ILE A 557 13.26 13.37 24.01
C ILE A 557 13.47 14.89 24.12
N GLU A 558 14.59 15.42 23.59
CA GLU A 558 14.88 16.84 23.58
C GLU A 558 13.81 17.66 22.85
N PHE A 559 13.38 17.19 21.68
CA PHE A 559 12.30 17.83 20.93
C PHE A 559 10.98 17.82 21.70
N CYS A 560 10.57 16.65 22.19
CA CYS A 560 9.30 16.46 22.89
C CYS A 560 9.23 17.21 24.20
N LYS A 561 10.35 17.32 24.92
CA LYS A 561 10.46 18.16 26.12
C LYS A 561 10.18 19.64 25.80
N LYS A 562 10.82 20.18 24.74
CA LYS A 562 10.59 21.56 24.27
C LYS A 562 9.18 21.79 23.75
N ALA A 563 8.63 20.82 23.02
CA ALA A 563 7.29 20.87 22.43
C ALA A 563 6.17 20.47 23.40
N LYS A 564 6.50 20.06 24.61
CA LYS A 564 5.58 19.54 25.65
C LYS A 564 4.71 18.38 25.17
N ILE A 565 5.28 17.49 24.37
CA ILE A 565 4.57 16.30 23.85
C ILE A 565 4.91 15.09 24.71
N SER A 566 3.88 14.36 25.12
CA SER A 566 4.00 13.13 25.91
C SER A 566 3.20 11.96 25.34
N TYR A 567 2.67 12.09 24.11
CA TYR A 567 1.93 11.06 23.42
C TYR A 567 2.72 10.56 22.19
N PHE A 568 3.12 9.29 22.23
CA PHE A 568 4.01 8.63 21.28
C PHE A 568 3.32 7.40 20.68
N PRO A 569 2.71 7.48 19.49
CA PRO A 569 2.22 6.31 18.79
C PRO A 569 3.37 5.59 18.08
N PHE A 570 3.43 4.28 18.25
CA PHE A 570 4.32 3.40 17.50
C PHE A 570 3.53 2.62 16.48
N ASP A 571 4.07 2.54 15.29
CA ASP A 571 3.56 1.69 14.23
C ASP A 571 4.62 0.63 13.92
N MET A 572 4.36 -0.56 14.41
CA MET A 572 5.30 -1.68 14.39
C MET A 572 5.01 -2.67 13.27
N GLU A 573 4.06 -2.33 12.42
CA GLU A 573 3.63 -3.14 11.29
C GLU A 573 4.83 -3.65 10.47
N GLY A 574 5.02 -4.93 10.40
CA GLY A 574 6.09 -5.58 9.68
C GLY A 574 7.41 -5.79 10.43
N GLN A 575 7.77 -4.98 11.45
CA GLN A 575 9.00 -5.21 12.23
C GLN A 575 8.78 -6.33 13.26
N VAL A 576 7.77 -6.21 14.10
CA VAL A 576 7.46 -7.23 15.10
C VAL A 576 6.94 -8.50 14.44
N GLN A 577 6.07 -8.38 13.45
CA GLN A 577 5.50 -9.51 12.72
C GLN A 577 6.58 -10.41 12.10
N HIS A 578 7.48 -9.82 11.32
CA HIS A 578 8.54 -10.59 10.67
C HIS A 578 9.68 -10.96 11.63
N GLY A 579 9.90 -10.17 12.67
CA GLY A 579 10.91 -10.46 13.68
C GLY A 579 10.56 -11.64 14.56
N ALA A 580 9.29 -11.78 14.95
CA ALA A 580 8.84 -12.91 15.76
C ALA A 580 8.81 -14.23 14.98
N GLU A 581 8.53 -14.19 13.68
CA GLU A 581 8.35 -15.38 12.85
C GLU A 581 9.62 -15.83 12.13
N LYS A 582 10.30 -14.89 11.47
CA LYS A 582 11.46 -15.20 10.63
C LYS A 582 12.78 -15.08 11.37
N GLY A 583 12.72 -14.75 12.63
CA GLY A 583 13.81 -14.79 13.57
C GLY A 583 14.74 -13.60 13.51
N ASP A 584 15.57 -13.46 14.52
CA ASP A 584 16.83 -12.76 14.49
C ASP A 584 17.91 -13.77 14.93
N PHE A 585 18.51 -14.45 13.97
CA PHE A 585 19.60 -15.39 14.21
C PHE A 585 20.96 -14.70 14.22
N SER A 586 21.02 -13.40 14.60
CA SER A 586 22.29 -12.73 14.81
C SER A 586 23.04 -13.41 15.99
N LEU A 587 24.36 -13.46 15.90
CA LEU A 587 25.19 -14.10 16.94
C LEU A 587 24.83 -13.57 18.33
N ARG A 588 24.63 -12.27 18.45
CA ARG A 588 24.23 -11.64 19.74
C ARG A 588 22.92 -12.20 20.27
N THR A 589 21.89 -12.29 19.43
CA THR A 589 20.56 -12.78 19.85
C THR A 589 20.62 -14.27 20.20
N VAL A 590 21.38 -15.06 19.44
CA VAL A 590 21.59 -16.49 19.73
C VAL A 590 22.34 -16.68 21.06
N GLU A 591 23.39 -15.90 21.31
CA GLU A 591 24.12 -15.94 22.59
C GLU A 591 23.26 -15.51 23.78
N MET A 592 22.43 -14.48 23.61
CA MET A 592 21.47 -14.06 24.64
C MET A 592 20.45 -15.18 24.93
N PHE A 593 19.95 -15.83 23.87
CA PHE A 593 19.05 -16.98 24.04
C PHE A 593 19.74 -18.13 24.77
N LYS A 594 20.99 -18.47 24.42
CA LYS A 594 21.75 -19.52 25.11
C LYS A 594 21.83 -19.25 26.61
N LYS A 595 22.17 -18.01 26.98
CA LYS A 595 22.24 -17.61 28.40
C LYS A 595 20.87 -17.71 29.07
N HIS A 596 19.83 -17.20 28.43
CA HIS A 596 18.46 -17.27 28.92
C HIS A 596 17.99 -18.73 29.07
N PHE A 597 18.20 -19.56 28.04
CA PHE A 597 17.80 -20.95 28.02
C PHE A 597 18.46 -21.76 29.14
N THR A 598 19.80 -21.67 29.28
CA THR A 598 20.56 -22.37 30.31
C THR A 598 20.15 -21.97 31.72
N LYS A 599 19.79 -20.70 31.91
CA LYS A 599 19.29 -20.21 33.20
C LYS A 599 17.88 -20.70 33.52
N THR A 600 16.99 -20.69 32.51
CA THR A 600 15.55 -20.98 32.67
C THR A 600 15.26 -22.48 32.73
N TRP A 601 16.02 -23.26 32.00
CA TRP A 601 15.88 -24.73 31.91
C TRP A 601 17.25 -25.41 32.12
N PRO A 602 17.80 -25.37 33.34
CA PRO A 602 19.14 -25.94 33.61
C PRO A 602 19.24 -27.45 33.34
N ASP A 603 18.10 -28.16 33.42
CA ASP A 603 18.01 -29.61 33.17
C ASP A 603 17.96 -29.97 31.72
N LYS A 604 17.84 -29.00 30.81
CA LYS A 604 17.72 -29.24 29.38
C LYS A 604 19.02 -28.97 28.67
N LYS A 605 19.42 -29.87 27.79
CA LYS A 605 20.57 -29.65 26.91
C LYS A 605 20.27 -28.51 25.95
N TYR A 606 21.12 -27.51 25.87
CA TYR A 606 21.00 -26.45 24.88
C TYR A 606 21.17 -26.98 23.45
N ILE A 607 20.33 -26.53 22.54
CA ILE A 607 20.43 -26.78 21.10
C ILE A 607 20.42 -25.43 20.41
N GLU A 608 21.25 -25.24 19.40
CA GLU A 608 21.32 -23.99 18.60
C GLU A 608 19.99 -23.75 17.88
N PRO A 609 19.48 -22.50 17.84
CA PRO A 609 18.22 -22.16 17.20
C PRO A 609 18.14 -22.60 15.73
N GLN A 610 19.22 -22.53 14.99
CA GLN A 610 19.29 -22.95 13.59
C GLN A 610 19.01 -24.44 13.41
N VAL A 611 19.25 -25.28 14.42
CA VAL A 611 19.01 -26.72 14.35
C VAL A 611 17.51 -27.03 14.50
N PHE A 612 16.88 -26.49 15.52
CA PHE A 612 15.49 -26.83 15.81
C PHE A 612 14.50 -26.02 14.97
N GLU A 613 14.83 -24.81 14.52
CA GLU A 613 13.97 -24.03 13.62
C GLU A 613 13.92 -24.57 12.18
N ARG A 614 14.86 -25.43 11.79
CA ARG A 614 14.77 -26.17 10.53
C ARG A 614 13.81 -27.37 10.59
N ASN A 615 13.52 -27.85 11.80
CA ASN A 615 12.63 -28.97 12.05
C ASN A 615 11.79 -28.70 13.32
N PRO A 616 10.94 -27.69 13.34
CA PRO A 616 10.22 -27.27 14.56
C PRO A 616 9.28 -28.34 15.09
N GLU A 617 8.72 -29.17 14.22
CA GLU A 617 7.87 -30.31 14.59
C GLU A 617 8.63 -31.40 15.37
N LYS A 618 9.94 -31.54 15.13
CA LYS A 618 10.82 -32.45 15.89
C LYS A 618 11.23 -31.89 17.23
N TYR A 619 11.26 -30.57 17.37
CA TYR A 619 11.74 -29.85 18.55
C TYR A 619 10.75 -28.82 19.08
N PRO A 620 9.46 -29.18 19.33
CA PRO A 620 8.40 -28.22 19.62
C PRO A 620 8.67 -27.40 20.91
N PHE A 621 9.31 -27.99 21.91
CA PHE A 621 9.70 -27.28 23.13
C PHE A 621 10.71 -26.16 22.84
N TYR A 622 11.77 -26.43 22.10
CA TYR A 622 12.83 -25.46 21.79
C TYR A 622 12.32 -24.36 20.87
N HIS A 623 11.51 -24.71 19.89
CA HIS A 623 10.84 -23.75 19.02
C HIS A 623 9.96 -22.79 19.85
N THR A 624 9.15 -23.32 20.76
CA THR A 624 8.31 -22.50 21.64
C THR A 624 9.16 -21.57 22.52
N ALA A 625 10.20 -22.10 23.17
CA ALA A 625 11.12 -21.32 23.99
C ALA A 625 11.82 -20.19 23.21
N TRP A 626 12.22 -20.46 21.98
CA TRP A 626 12.83 -19.45 21.09
C TRP A 626 11.87 -18.34 20.69
N VAL A 627 10.64 -18.68 20.32
CA VAL A 627 9.63 -17.68 19.95
C VAL A 627 9.25 -16.82 21.14
N GLU A 628 9.06 -17.41 22.30
CA GLU A 628 8.80 -16.69 23.56
C GLU A 628 9.94 -15.74 23.92
N PHE A 629 11.18 -16.22 23.84
CA PHE A 629 12.36 -15.37 24.05
C PHE A 629 12.40 -14.18 23.09
N LYS A 630 12.10 -14.37 21.81
CA LYS A 630 12.06 -13.27 20.84
C LYS A 630 10.96 -12.26 21.15
N CYS A 631 9.80 -12.71 21.61
CA CYS A 631 8.73 -11.83 22.06
C CYS A 631 9.18 -11.00 23.29
N ASP A 632 9.87 -11.63 24.24
CA ASP A 632 10.46 -10.95 25.40
C ASP A 632 11.49 -9.88 24.98
N GLN A 633 12.34 -10.17 23.99
CA GLN A 633 13.34 -9.19 23.52
C GLN A 633 12.66 -7.94 22.91
N TRP A 634 11.56 -8.11 22.19
CA TRP A 634 10.79 -6.97 21.71
C TRP A 634 10.12 -6.21 22.86
N ALA A 635 9.54 -6.90 23.81
CA ALA A 635 8.94 -6.26 24.98
C ALA A 635 9.99 -5.48 25.80
N ASP A 636 11.15 -6.07 26.07
CA ASP A 636 12.25 -5.42 26.78
C ASP A 636 12.80 -4.20 26.02
N PHE A 637 12.84 -4.26 24.69
CA PHE A 637 13.24 -3.14 23.84
C PHE A 637 12.31 -1.93 24.04
N PHE A 638 10.99 -2.15 24.07
CA PHE A 638 10.03 -1.06 24.27
C PHE A 638 9.92 -0.61 25.70
N LEU A 639 10.04 -1.50 26.68
CA LEU A 639 10.09 -1.13 28.08
C LEU A 639 11.26 -0.19 28.38
N GLU A 640 12.46 -0.51 27.87
CA GLU A 640 13.61 0.35 28.00
C GLU A 640 13.40 1.70 27.31
N MET A 641 12.87 1.70 26.09
CA MET A 641 12.58 2.92 25.37
C MET A 641 11.59 3.80 26.15
N LYS A 642 10.47 3.23 26.61
CA LYS A 642 9.47 3.92 27.41
C LYS A 642 10.08 4.53 28.67
N LYS A 643 10.92 3.78 29.39
CA LYS A 643 11.62 4.26 30.58
C LYS A 643 12.50 5.47 30.25
N ARG A 644 13.30 5.39 29.20
CA ARG A 644 14.16 6.51 28.75
C ARG A 644 13.35 7.75 28.37
N PHE A 645 12.21 7.58 27.70
CA PHE A 645 11.32 8.70 27.38
C PHE A 645 10.72 9.31 28.66
N ALA A 646 10.26 8.50 29.60
CA ALA A 646 9.70 8.97 30.86
C ALA A 646 10.73 9.79 31.68
N GLU A 647 11.91 9.23 31.87
CA GLU A 647 13.01 9.88 32.57
C GLU A 647 13.46 11.17 31.88
N GLY A 648 13.62 11.13 30.55
CA GLY A 648 14.10 12.25 29.77
C GLY A 648 13.09 13.42 29.68
N ILE A 649 11.79 13.12 29.62
CA ILE A 649 10.74 14.13 29.58
C ILE A 649 10.36 14.59 31.01
N GLY A 650 10.65 13.78 32.04
CA GLY A 650 10.32 14.07 33.41
C GLY A 650 8.84 13.85 33.75
N LYS A 651 8.22 12.83 33.13
CA LYS A 651 6.83 12.46 33.41
C LYS A 651 6.73 11.00 33.83
N ASP A 652 5.78 10.70 34.71
CA ASP A 652 5.51 9.32 35.14
C ASP A 652 4.92 8.48 34.02
N CYS A 653 5.32 7.23 33.91
CA CYS A 653 4.75 6.25 32.98
C CYS A 653 3.40 5.66 33.45
N ARG A 654 2.96 5.97 34.68
CA ARG A 654 1.87 5.25 35.32
C ARG A 654 0.50 5.87 35.17
N SER A 655 0.42 7.12 34.81
CA SER A 655 -0.84 7.81 35.00
C SER A 655 -1.65 7.97 33.74
N VAL A 656 -2.88 7.95 33.99
CA VAL A 656 -4.10 8.31 33.27
C VAL A 656 -3.91 9.48 32.30
N PRO A 657 -4.71 9.56 31.22
CA PRO A 657 -4.34 9.99 29.89
C PRO A 657 -3.69 11.37 29.72
N PHE A 658 -3.58 12.21 30.73
CA PHE A 658 -3.18 13.59 30.47
C PHE A 658 -1.94 14.08 31.25
N ASP A 659 -1.49 13.38 32.30
CA ASP A 659 -0.34 13.76 33.08
C ASP A 659 0.89 12.86 32.89
N GLY A 660 0.73 11.74 32.21
CA GLY A 660 1.77 10.77 31.96
C GLY A 660 2.22 10.68 30.50
N ILE A 661 3.09 9.73 30.22
CA ILE A 661 3.50 9.36 28.88
C ILE A 661 2.51 8.33 28.33
N LEU A 662 1.84 8.69 27.23
CA LEU A 662 1.11 7.74 26.40
C LEU A 662 2.08 7.10 25.41
N PHE A 663 2.40 5.85 25.66
CA PHE A 663 3.22 5.04 24.79
C PHE A 663 2.34 3.99 24.18
N THR A 664 1.97 4.20 22.91
CA THR A 664 0.93 3.41 22.26
C THR A 664 1.50 2.53 21.16
N GLU A 665 0.89 1.37 20.98
CA GLU A 665 1.20 0.44 19.89
C GLU A 665 -0.02 0.25 19.00
N TRP A 666 0.17 0.41 17.71
CA TRP A 666 -0.90 0.46 16.73
C TRP A 666 -1.14 -0.85 15.97
N SER A 667 -0.14 -1.71 15.88
CA SER A 667 -0.18 -2.87 14.99
C SER A 667 -0.86 -4.12 15.57
N ILE A 668 -1.31 -4.12 16.82
CA ILE A 668 -1.96 -5.29 17.44
C ILE A 668 -3.22 -5.74 16.68
N GLY A 669 -3.86 -4.82 15.95
CA GLY A 669 -5.02 -5.12 15.10
C GLY A 669 -4.67 -5.70 13.74
N THR A 670 -3.43 -5.62 13.30
CA THR A 670 -3.04 -6.23 12.02
C THR A 670 -2.90 -7.75 12.18
N PRO A 671 -3.23 -8.52 11.14
CA PRO A 671 -3.12 -9.97 11.21
C PRO A 671 -1.64 -10.37 11.24
N PHE A 672 -1.10 -10.54 12.43
CA PHE A 672 0.07 -11.38 12.61
C PHE A 672 -0.23 -12.80 12.15
N THR A 673 0.76 -13.62 11.85
CA THR A 673 0.51 -15.04 11.81
C THR A 673 -0.09 -15.49 13.14
N GLU A 674 -0.93 -16.47 13.08
CA GLU A 674 -1.72 -16.91 14.25
C GLU A 674 -0.82 -17.25 15.44
N GLU A 675 0.35 -17.79 15.17
CA GLU A 675 1.29 -18.22 16.22
C GLU A 675 2.03 -17.04 16.88
N GLY A 676 2.61 -16.14 16.10
CA GLY A 676 3.33 -14.96 16.63
C GLY A 676 2.39 -14.04 17.41
N ARG A 677 1.17 -13.80 16.89
CA ARG A 677 0.14 -13.03 17.57
C ARG A 677 -0.26 -13.66 18.90
N ASN A 678 -0.52 -14.97 18.93
CA ASN A 678 -0.94 -15.66 20.14
C ASN A 678 0.11 -15.59 21.23
N LYS A 679 1.39 -15.60 20.88
CA LYS A 679 2.49 -15.51 21.86
C LYS A 679 2.75 -14.09 22.34
N MET A 680 2.69 -13.08 21.44
CA MET A 680 2.76 -11.67 21.85
C MET A 680 1.58 -11.29 22.76
N LEU A 681 0.36 -11.72 22.44
CA LEU A 681 -0.83 -11.51 23.27
C LEU A 681 -0.81 -12.27 24.61
N ARG A 682 0.10 -13.20 24.82
CA ARG A 682 0.36 -13.87 26.11
C ARG A 682 1.56 -13.28 26.83
N ASN A 683 2.24 -12.32 26.26
CA ASN A 683 3.41 -11.70 26.86
C ASN A 683 3.00 -10.47 27.69
N ARG A 684 2.98 -10.62 29.03
CA ARG A 684 2.63 -9.54 29.96
C ARG A 684 3.55 -8.33 29.80
N LYS A 685 4.85 -8.53 29.63
CA LYS A 685 5.83 -7.44 29.47
C LYS A 685 5.54 -6.57 28.26
N PHE A 686 5.03 -7.16 27.16
CA PHE A 686 4.63 -6.41 25.99
C PHE A 686 3.53 -5.40 26.30
N PHE A 687 2.50 -5.82 27.05
CA PHE A 687 1.44 -4.91 27.50
C PHE A 687 1.92 -3.92 28.56
N GLU A 688 2.92 -4.26 29.36
CA GLU A 688 3.55 -3.32 30.29
C GLU A 688 4.40 -2.27 29.56
N ALA A 689 4.97 -2.61 28.41
CA ALA A 689 5.68 -1.66 27.56
C ALA A 689 4.73 -0.60 26.99
N PHE A 690 3.53 -0.98 26.59
CA PHE A 690 2.51 -0.08 26.06
C PHE A 690 1.39 0.10 27.07
N ASN A 691 1.24 1.30 27.62
CA ASN A 691 0.17 1.59 28.56
C ASN A 691 -1.19 1.85 27.86
N VAL A 692 -1.15 2.02 26.54
CA VAL A 692 -2.35 2.19 25.71
C VAL A 692 -2.19 1.40 24.41
N ILE A 693 -3.26 0.74 23.99
CA ILE A 693 -3.31 0.03 22.71
C ILE A 693 -4.16 0.82 21.72
N GLU A 694 -3.55 1.25 20.62
CA GLU A 694 -4.24 1.83 19.47
C GLU A 694 -4.67 0.71 18.51
N TYR A 695 -5.88 0.20 18.70
CA TYR A 695 -6.38 -0.91 17.91
C TYR A 695 -6.89 -0.43 16.54
N SER A 696 -6.23 -0.84 15.46
CA SER A 696 -6.62 -0.44 14.11
C SER A 696 -7.64 -1.37 13.47
N PHE A 697 -8.68 -0.75 12.89
CA PHE A 697 -9.78 -1.43 12.22
C PHE A 697 -9.63 -1.31 10.69
N TYR A 698 -8.87 -2.24 10.08
CA TYR A 698 -8.68 -2.29 8.62
C TYR A 698 -9.61 -3.24 7.89
N THR A 699 -10.27 -4.12 8.62
CA THR A 699 -11.21 -5.08 8.04
C THR A 699 -12.61 -4.48 7.99
N SER A 700 -13.59 -5.22 7.47
CA SER A 700 -14.98 -4.76 7.52
C SER A 700 -15.33 -4.34 8.96
N ALA A 701 -16.08 -3.26 9.10
CA ALA A 701 -16.43 -2.71 10.41
C ALA A 701 -17.00 -3.76 11.36
N ASP A 702 -17.78 -4.69 10.84
CA ASP A 702 -18.40 -5.77 11.62
C ASP A 702 -17.38 -6.74 12.21
N CYS A 703 -16.39 -7.13 11.41
CA CYS A 703 -15.29 -7.96 11.87
C CYS A 703 -14.42 -7.24 12.90
N SER A 704 -14.21 -5.94 12.71
CA SER A 704 -13.34 -5.14 13.57
C SER A 704 -13.86 -5.02 15.00
N ILE A 705 -15.13 -4.69 15.17
CA ILE A 705 -15.75 -4.61 16.51
C ILE A 705 -15.75 -5.98 17.20
N ARG A 706 -16.06 -7.03 16.47
CA ARG A 706 -16.01 -8.40 17.00
C ARG A 706 -14.59 -8.78 17.43
N GLN A 707 -13.60 -8.50 16.57
CA GLN A 707 -12.21 -8.80 16.87
C GLN A 707 -11.72 -8.00 18.09
N PHE A 708 -12.12 -6.75 18.21
CA PHE A 708 -11.78 -5.94 19.36
C PHE A 708 -12.41 -6.48 20.65
N ASN A 709 -13.70 -6.87 20.63
CA ASN A 709 -14.35 -7.50 21.76
C ASN A 709 -13.66 -8.82 22.17
N MET A 710 -13.32 -9.65 21.18
CA MET A 710 -12.55 -10.88 21.42
C MET A 710 -11.17 -10.62 22.01
N LEU A 711 -10.47 -9.58 21.55
CA LEU A 711 -9.17 -9.17 22.10
C LEU A 711 -9.30 -8.78 23.58
N LEU A 712 -10.31 -7.96 23.92
CA LEU A 712 -10.55 -7.54 25.30
C LEU A 712 -10.86 -8.73 26.20
N ASP A 713 -11.75 -9.63 25.77
CA ASP A 713 -12.10 -10.84 26.52
C ASP A 713 -10.87 -11.75 26.69
N GLN A 714 -10.00 -11.85 25.69
CA GLN A 714 -8.76 -12.63 25.75
C GLN A 714 -7.75 -12.03 26.71
N ILE A 715 -7.55 -10.70 26.67
CA ILE A 715 -6.64 -10.01 27.58
C ILE A 715 -7.13 -10.17 29.03
N GLU A 716 -8.42 -9.96 29.29
CA GLU A 716 -8.99 -10.13 30.63
C GLU A 716 -8.84 -11.56 31.16
N LYS A 717 -9.00 -12.55 30.26
CA LYS A 717 -8.84 -13.96 30.61
C LYS A 717 -7.38 -14.35 30.91
N VAL A 718 -6.45 -13.85 30.09
CA VAL A 718 -5.02 -14.22 30.20
C VAL A 718 -4.30 -13.41 31.28
N PHE A 719 -4.69 -12.14 31.46
CA PHE A 719 -4.07 -11.21 32.42
C PHE A 719 -5.14 -10.53 33.29
N PRO A 720 -5.78 -11.29 34.20
CA PRO A 720 -6.81 -10.72 35.07
C PRO A 720 -6.23 -9.52 35.85
N GLY A 721 -6.94 -8.41 35.85
CA GLY A 721 -6.56 -7.19 36.56
C GLY A 721 -5.48 -6.34 35.83
N LEU A 722 -5.12 -6.68 34.60
CA LEU A 722 -4.28 -5.80 33.77
C LEU A 722 -5.13 -4.63 33.27
N ASN A 723 -4.89 -3.46 33.82
CA ASN A 723 -5.55 -2.22 33.39
C ASN A 723 -4.84 -1.68 32.15
N LEU A 724 -5.46 -1.89 30.99
CA LEU A 724 -5.02 -1.30 29.73
C LEU A 724 -6.07 -0.31 29.23
N ASP A 725 -5.57 0.81 28.76
CA ASP A 725 -6.37 1.79 28.03
C ASP A 725 -6.33 1.51 26.53
N PHE A 726 -7.36 1.94 25.85
CA PHE A 726 -7.52 1.71 24.41
C PHE A 726 -7.87 2.99 23.67
N ILE A 727 -7.29 3.14 22.48
CA ILE A 727 -7.62 4.17 21.50
C ILE A 727 -7.89 3.47 20.16
N PRO A 728 -9.09 2.93 19.96
CA PRO A 728 -9.44 2.32 18.68
C PRO A 728 -9.28 3.29 17.51
N THR A 729 -8.77 2.79 16.40
CA THR A 729 -8.51 3.57 15.20
C THR A 729 -9.34 3.01 14.03
N PRO A 730 -10.64 3.31 13.99
CA PRO A 730 -11.49 2.89 12.90
C PRO A 730 -11.10 3.60 11.60
N SER A 731 -11.03 2.81 10.52
CA SER A 731 -10.79 3.34 9.19
C SER A 731 -12.11 3.62 8.47
N PRO A 732 -12.31 4.82 7.90
CA PRO A 732 -13.41 5.05 6.97
C PRO A 732 -13.24 4.25 5.68
N TYR A 733 -12.09 3.60 5.52
CA TYR A 733 -11.70 2.76 4.39
C TYR A 733 -10.98 1.52 4.84
N ALA A 734 -11.62 0.39 4.88
CA ALA A 734 -10.91 -0.85 4.80
C ALA A 734 -10.60 -1.18 3.33
N LEU A 735 -9.49 -1.80 3.05
CA LEU A 735 -9.13 -2.26 1.70
C LEU A 735 -10.11 -3.32 1.16
N SER A 736 -10.88 -3.95 2.01
CA SER A 736 -11.97 -4.88 1.71
C SER A 736 -13.35 -4.20 1.60
N TRP A 737 -13.42 -2.91 1.76
CA TRP A 737 -14.68 -2.15 1.83
C TRP A 737 -15.38 -1.96 0.50
N ASP A 738 -14.70 -2.23 -0.61
CA ASP A 738 -15.38 -2.32 -1.90
C ASP A 738 -16.62 -3.22 -1.83
N GLU A 739 -16.63 -4.24 -0.98
CA GLU A 739 -17.80 -5.10 -0.77
C GLU A 739 -18.81 -4.49 0.20
N TYR A 740 -18.35 -3.78 1.23
CA TYR A 740 -19.22 -3.17 2.23
C TYR A 740 -19.97 -1.96 1.67
N TYR A 741 -19.29 -1.07 0.98
CA TYR A 741 -19.93 0.10 0.38
C TYR A 741 -20.62 -0.20 -0.96
N LYS A 742 -20.26 -1.28 -1.62
CA LYS A 742 -21.01 -1.84 -2.74
C LYS A 742 -22.24 -2.63 -2.27
N SER A 743 -22.25 -3.09 -1.01
CA SER A 743 -23.46 -3.64 -0.42
C SER A 743 -24.46 -2.49 -0.25
N ASN A 744 -25.70 -2.73 -0.60
CA ASN A 744 -26.81 -1.81 -0.31
C ASN A 744 -27.16 -1.83 1.19
N ALA A 745 -26.16 -1.73 2.07
CA ALA A 745 -26.38 -1.75 3.51
C ALA A 745 -27.32 -0.60 3.90
N PRO A 746 -28.45 -0.89 4.55
CA PRO A 746 -29.47 0.12 4.86
C PRO A 746 -28.96 1.22 5.81
N ASP A 747 -27.96 0.94 6.63
CA ASP A 747 -27.37 1.88 7.59
C ASP A 747 -26.29 2.80 6.97
N TYR A 748 -25.93 2.61 5.70
CA TYR A 748 -25.25 3.64 4.96
C TYR A 748 -26.24 4.80 4.73
N PRO A 749 -25.97 6.00 5.18
CA PRO A 749 -24.66 6.62 5.37
C PRO A 749 -24.18 6.75 6.83
N ASP A 750 -24.84 6.24 7.82
CA ASP A 750 -24.52 6.50 9.23
C ASP A 750 -23.60 5.44 9.89
N ARG A 751 -23.09 4.54 9.09
CA ARG A 751 -22.27 3.39 9.56
C ARG A 751 -21.09 3.80 10.42
N PHE A 752 -20.38 4.85 10.06
CA PHE A 752 -19.20 5.30 10.80
C PHE A 752 -19.57 5.93 12.15
N LYS A 753 -20.71 6.61 12.24
CA LYS A 753 -21.29 7.09 13.51
C LYS A 753 -21.52 5.94 14.48
N TYR A 754 -22.14 4.86 14.01
CA TYR A 754 -22.39 3.69 14.84
C TYR A 754 -21.12 2.99 15.29
N LEU A 755 -20.12 2.89 14.41
CA LEU A 755 -18.82 2.36 14.76
C LEU A 755 -18.12 3.17 15.86
N ALA A 756 -18.23 4.49 15.83
CA ALA A 756 -17.75 5.36 16.89
C ALA A 756 -18.51 5.11 18.20
N MET A 757 -19.85 5.03 18.17
CA MET A 757 -20.68 4.73 19.34
C MET A 757 -20.34 3.36 19.94
N GLU A 758 -20.15 2.35 19.11
CA GLU A 758 -19.70 1.01 19.53
C GLU A 758 -18.34 1.07 20.23
N THR A 759 -17.43 1.93 19.73
CA THR A 759 -16.13 2.17 20.36
C THR A 759 -16.27 2.77 21.76
N TYR A 760 -17.16 3.75 21.94
CA TYR A 760 -17.42 4.37 23.26
C TYR A 760 -17.93 3.34 24.28
N ALA A 761 -18.70 2.35 23.82
CA ALA A 761 -19.26 1.29 24.67
C ALA A 761 -18.21 0.43 25.39
N PHE A 762 -16.96 0.44 24.92
CA PHE A 762 -15.88 -0.31 25.53
C PHE A 762 -15.15 0.45 26.66
N GLY A 763 -15.48 1.71 26.92
CA GLY A 763 -14.78 2.50 27.92
C GLY A 763 -13.34 2.80 27.49
N CYS A 764 -13.17 3.31 26.29
CA CYS A 764 -11.89 3.71 25.72
C CYS A 764 -11.54 5.13 26.17
N ILE A 765 -10.25 5.47 26.22
CA ILE A 765 -9.77 6.83 26.55
C ILE A 765 -9.75 7.74 25.34
N GLY A 766 -9.92 7.18 24.14
CA GLY A 766 -9.92 7.93 22.89
C GLY A 766 -10.35 7.10 21.71
N MET A 767 -10.47 7.77 20.57
CA MET A 767 -10.68 7.20 19.24
C MET A 767 -9.92 8.03 18.22
N GLN A 768 -9.29 7.38 17.28
CA GLN A 768 -8.67 8.05 16.14
C GLN A 768 -9.26 7.55 14.83
N THR A 769 -9.66 8.45 13.98
CA THR A 769 -10.08 8.09 12.62
C THR A 769 -8.85 7.92 11.73
N TYR A 770 -8.75 6.79 11.07
CA TYR A 770 -7.61 6.50 10.20
C TYR A 770 -7.59 7.43 8.99
N TYR A 771 -6.50 8.18 8.80
CA TYR A 771 -6.22 9.12 7.72
C TYR A 771 -7.29 10.16 7.39
N TYR A 772 -7.02 11.41 7.76
CA TYR A 772 -7.83 12.58 7.39
C TYR A 772 -8.07 12.71 5.88
N SER A 773 -7.04 12.47 5.07
CA SER A 773 -7.12 12.57 3.60
C SER A 773 -8.08 11.55 2.96
N LEU A 774 -8.50 10.55 3.72
CA LEU A 774 -9.43 9.53 3.29
C LEU A 774 -10.87 9.79 3.78
N ALA A 775 -11.06 10.67 4.77
CA ALA A 775 -12.35 11.02 5.29
C ALA A 775 -13.03 12.03 4.37
N ASP A 776 -14.19 11.68 3.84
CA ASP A 776 -15.04 12.60 3.09
C ASP A 776 -15.93 13.43 4.05
N LEU A 777 -16.66 14.38 3.51
CA LEU A 777 -17.57 15.21 4.31
C LEU A 777 -18.71 14.42 4.92
N HIS A 778 -19.05 13.27 4.36
CA HIS A 778 -20.02 12.37 4.95
C HIS A 778 -19.49 11.74 6.24
N THR A 779 -18.25 11.26 6.21
CA THR A 779 -17.52 10.80 7.41
C THR A 779 -17.39 11.93 8.44
N MET A 780 -17.07 13.16 7.98
CA MET A 780 -16.98 14.33 8.87
C MET A 780 -18.32 14.64 9.54
N ARG A 781 -19.44 14.54 8.83
CA ARG A 781 -20.78 14.67 9.40
C ARG A 781 -21.03 13.63 10.49
N GLN A 782 -20.71 12.37 10.20
CA GLN A 782 -20.89 11.27 11.14
C GLN A 782 -19.99 11.42 12.38
N LEU A 783 -18.76 11.89 12.22
CA LEU A 783 -17.86 12.21 13.33
C LEU A 783 -18.44 13.33 14.20
N SER A 784 -18.99 14.38 13.58
CA SER A 784 -19.64 15.47 14.30
C SER A 784 -20.86 14.96 15.12
N GLU A 785 -21.69 14.11 14.52
CA GLU A 785 -22.83 13.49 15.21
C GLU A 785 -22.39 12.60 16.37
N ALA A 786 -21.38 11.76 16.16
CA ALA A 786 -20.80 10.90 17.19
C ALA A 786 -20.17 11.71 18.34
N ALA A 787 -19.46 12.80 18.03
CA ALA A 787 -18.89 13.67 19.05
C ALA A 787 -19.97 14.36 19.91
N ARG A 788 -21.11 14.74 19.32
CA ARG A 788 -22.23 15.29 20.05
C ARG A 788 -22.87 14.29 21.02
N ILE A 789 -22.84 13.01 20.68
CA ILE A 789 -23.26 11.92 21.58
C ILE A 789 -22.21 11.75 22.67
N LEU A 790 -20.92 11.67 22.30
CA LEU A 790 -19.81 11.45 23.22
C LEU A 790 -19.78 12.44 24.37
N VAL A 791 -19.91 13.74 24.10
CA VAL A 791 -19.82 14.77 25.16
C VAL A 791 -20.91 14.68 26.22
N LYS A 792 -22.03 14.01 25.93
CA LYS A 792 -23.10 13.74 26.91
C LYS A 792 -22.72 12.61 27.86
N ILE A 793 -21.83 11.75 27.50
CA ILE A 793 -21.47 10.50 28.21
C ILE A 793 -19.97 10.37 28.48
N GLU A 794 -19.20 11.41 28.22
CA GLU A 794 -17.72 11.39 28.26
C GLU A 794 -17.19 10.85 29.59
N ASP A 795 -17.68 11.35 30.72
CA ASP A 795 -17.26 10.90 32.04
C ASP A 795 -17.53 9.40 32.29
N ILE A 796 -18.66 8.89 31.76
CA ILE A 796 -19.00 7.47 31.87
C ILE A 796 -18.10 6.62 30.97
N VAL A 797 -17.80 7.10 29.78
CA VAL A 797 -16.90 6.40 28.85
C VAL A 797 -15.50 6.30 29.43
N LEU A 798 -14.99 7.38 30.03
CA LEU A 798 -13.63 7.44 30.56
C LEU A 798 -13.45 6.71 31.90
N ASN A 799 -14.44 6.77 32.79
CA ASN A 799 -14.32 6.32 34.16
C ASN A 799 -15.24 5.13 34.51
N GLY A 800 -16.06 4.71 33.56
CA GLY A 800 -17.06 3.66 33.80
C GLY A 800 -16.45 2.27 33.92
N LYS A 801 -16.88 1.53 34.91
CA LYS A 801 -16.54 0.10 35.05
C LYS A 801 -17.44 -0.73 34.14
N ARG A 802 -16.81 -1.59 33.35
CA ARG A 802 -17.52 -2.53 32.46
C ARG A 802 -18.36 -3.53 33.25
N PHE A 803 -19.54 -3.81 32.74
CA PHE A 803 -20.37 -4.91 33.27
C PHE A 803 -21.02 -5.67 32.12
N LYS A 804 -21.29 -6.97 32.36
CA LYS A 804 -21.82 -7.85 31.33
C LYS A 804 -23.34 -7.69 31.23
N LEU A 805 -23.80 -7.68 29.98
CA LEU A 805 -25.20 -7.69 29.59
C LEU A 805 -25.44 -8.88 28.65
N THR A 806 -26.64 -9.41 28.69
CA THR A 806 -27.10 -10.45 27.77
C THR A 806 -28.39 -10.01 27.09
N THR A 807 -28.66 -10.59 25.94
CA THR A 807 -29.87 -10.33 25.17
C THR A 807 -30.62 -11.62 24.87
N ASN A 808 -31.89 -11.50 24.48
CA ASN A 808 -32.70 -12.62 24.01
C ASN A 808 -32.39 -13.05 22.58
N ILE A 809 -31.46 -12.36 21.89
CA ILE A 809 -31.16 -12.63 20.47
C ILE A 809 -30.24 -13.84 20.36
N PRO A 810 -30.63 -14.86 19.59
CA PRO A 810 -29.82 -16.06 19.44
C PRO A 810 -28.51 -15.76 18.69
N ARG A 811 -27.49 -16.56 19.00
CA ARG A 811 -26.25 -16.58 18.28
C ARG A 811 -26.43 -17.19 16.88
N ILE A 812 -25.67 -16.75 15.91
CA ILE A 812 -25.79 -17.15 14.51
C ILE A 812 -24.47 -17.63 13.95
N SER A 813 -24.52 -18.31 12.81
CA SER A 813 -23.36 -18.58 11.98
C SER A 813 -23.18 -17.48 10.95
N ILE A 814 -21.96 -17.00 10.79
CA ILE A 814 -21.63 -15.91 9.87
C ILE A 814 -20.54 -16.34 8.89
N LYS A 815 -20.60 -15.82 7.69
CA LYS A 815 -19.51 -15.91 6.73
C LYS A 815 -18.59 -14.70 6.93
N ASP A 816 -17.34 -14.95 7.28
CA ASP A 816 -16.30 -13.95 7.44
C ASP A 816 -15.27 -14.09 6.32
N ARG A 817 -14.83 -12.97 5.75
CA ARG A 817 -13.79 -12.97 4.72
C ARG A 817 -12.48 -12.46 5.35
N PHE A 818 -11.54 -13.38 5.47
CA PHE A 818 -10.23 -13.07 6.03
C PHE A 818 -9.13 -13.43 5.00
N HIS A 819 -8.31 -12.46 4.60
CA HIS A 819 -7.27 -12.59 3.56
C HIS A 819 -7.75 -13.26 2.26
N GLY A 820 -8.92 -12.85 1.77
CA GLY A 820 -9.50 -13.39 0.54
C GLY A 820 -10.16 -14.77 0.67
N LYS A 821 -10.06 -15.42 1.84
CA LYS A 821 -10.71 -16.70 2.13
C LYS A 821 -12.01 -16.48 2.90
N ILE A 822 -13.09 -17.09 2.46
CA ILE A 822 -14.38 -17.09 3.18
C ILE A 822 -14.32 -18.23 4.22
N ARG A 823 -14.53 -17.86 5.49
CA ARG A 823 -14.66 -18.79 6.61
C ARG A 823 -16.06 -18.70 7.18
N THR A 824 -16.63 -19.82 7.57
CA THR A 824 -17.87 -19.81 8.37
C THR A 824 -17.49 -19.84 9.84
N LEU A 825 -17.90 -18.80 10.56
CA LEU A 825 -17.74 -18.71 12.01
C LEU A 825 -19.08 -19.07 12.63
N HIS A 826 -19.09 -20.14 13.41
CA HIS A 826 -20.28 -20.62 14.09
C HIS A 826 -20.44 -19.97 15.47
N ASN A 827 -21.67 -19.96 15.99
CA ASN A 827 -21.99 -19.50 17.35
C ASN A 827 -21.52 -18.06 17.65
N GLN A 828 -21.74 -17.12 16.71
CA GLN A 828 -21.37 -15.72 16.86
C GLN A 828 -22.50 -14.85 17.38
N GLU A 829 -22.18 -13.87 18.22
CA GLU A 829 -23.16 -12.86 18.65
C GLU A 829 -23.66 -12.08 17.43
N ARG A 830 -24.98 -11.92 17.36
CA ARG A 830 -25.65 -11.09 16.37
C ARG A 830 -25.85 -9.68 16.90
N VAL A 831 -26.26 -9.59 18.17
CA VAL A 831 -26.46 -8.33 18.87
C VAL A 831 -25.40 -8.20 19.96
N PHE A 832 -24.76 -7.10 19.97
CA PHE A 832 -23.76 -6.70 20.95
C PHE A 832 -24.45 -5.84 22.03
N ALA A 833 -24.32 -6.23 23.29
CA ALA A 833 -24.80 -5.46 24.42
C ALA A 833 -23.68 -5.27 25.44
N LYS A 834 -23.35 -4.02 25.76
CA LYS A 834 -22.28 -3.65 26.71
C LYS A 834 -22.79 -2.60 27.69
N GLY A 835 -22.28 -2.68 28.90
CA GLY A 835 -22.59 -1.72 29.96
C GLY A 835 -21.36 -1.09 30.58
N LEU A 836 -21.44 0.21 30.86
CA LEU A 836 -20.46 0.98 31.64
C LEU A 836 -21.19 1.62 32.82
N LYS A 837 -20.68 1.44 34.05
CA LYS A 837 -21.26 2.00 35.28
C LYS A 837 -20.32 3.05 35.83
N TYR A 838 -20.83 4.26 36.08
CA TYR A 838 -20.13 5.36 36.71
C TYR A 838 -21.04 6.13 37.68
N GLY A 839 -20.66 6.11 38.95
CA GLY A 839 -21.50 6.68 40.00
C GLY A 839 -22.90 6.05 40.05
N ASN A 840 -23.93 6.87 39.94
CA ASN A 840 -25.36 6.46 39.89
C ASN A 840 -25.91 6.42 38.46
N LYS A 841 -25.05 6.28 37.41
CA LYS A 841 -25.45 6.19 36.03
C LYS A 841 -24.86 4.95 35.40
N ASP A 842 -25.66 4.29 34.56
CA ASP A 842 -25.21 3.16 33.75
C ASP A 842 -25.47 3.49 32.29
N LEU A 843 -24.45 3.37 31.47
CA LEU A 843 -24.54 3.48 30.01
C LEU A 843 -24.68 2.09 29.42
N ILE A 844 -25.75 1.87 28.68
CA ILE A 844 -26.05 0.61 28.02
C ILE A 844 -26.03 0.83 26.53
N THR A 845 -25.15 0.12 25.82
CA THR A 845 -25.07 0.18 24.34
C THR A 845 -25.55 -1.15 23.77
N VAL A 846 -26.47 -1.07 22.83
CA VAL A 846 -27.02 -2.23 22.12
C VAL A 846 -26.85 -1.99 20.63
N SER A 847 -26.16 -2.89 19.94
CA SER A 847 -25.85 -2.75 18.51
C SER A 847 -26.02 -4.07 17.77
N GLU A 848 -26.69 -4.01 16.64
CA GLU A 848 -26.77 -5.08 15.66
C GLU A 848 -25.79 -4.79 14.52
N TYR A 849 -24.98 -5.74 14.10
CA TYR A 849 -23.92 -5.51 13.12
C TYR A 849 -23.83 -6.58 12.03
N ARG A 850 -24.87 -7.40 11.85
CA ARG A 850 -24.79 -8.56 10.97
C ARG A 850 -25.81 -8.65 9.87
N THR A 851 -27.09 -8.48 10.18
CA THR A 851 -28.16 -8.81 9.24
C THR A 851 -28.97 -7.61 8.79
N TYR A 852 -28.81 -6.48 9.47
CA TYR A 852 -29.57 -5.25 9.21
C TYR A 852 -31.10 -5.40 9.31
N ASP A 853 -31.54 -6.33 10.14
CA ASP A 853 -32.97 -6.54 10.38
C ASP A 853 -33.52 -5.59 11.46
N LYS A 854 -34.82 -5.41 11.43
CA LYS A 854 -35.50 -4.84 12.58
C LYS A 854 -35.57 -5.92 13.69
N LEU A 855 -35.10 -5.57 14.89
CA LEU A 855 -35.05 -6.48 16.04
C LEU A 855 -35.60 -5.81 17.27
N ASP A 856 -36.50 -6.51 17.97
CA ASP A 856 -36.92 -6.15 19.33
C ASP A 856 -36.05 -6.93 20.32
N VAL A 857 -35.10 -6.21 20.90
CA VAL A 857 -34.08 -6.79 21.78
C VAL A 857 -34.51 -6.62 23.22
N THR A 858 -34.63 -7.73 23.95
CA THR A 858 -34.75 -7.70 25.41
C THR A 858 -33.35 -7.74 26.01
N VAL A 859 -32.97 -6.73 26.73
CA VAL A 859 -31.68 -6.61 27.41
C VAL A 859 -31.88 -6.99 28.87
N ASN A 860 -31.18 -8.03 29.31
CA ASN A 860 -31.14 -8.43 30.71
C ASN A 860 -30.24 -7.46 31.48
N TYR A 861 -30.91 -6.62 32.26
CA TYR A 861 -30.31 -5.56 33.07
C TYR A 861 -31.12 -5.35 34.32
N ALA A 862 -30.50 -5.47 35.48
CA ALA A 862 -31.13 -5.25 36.79
C ALA A 862 -30.46 -4.03 37.44
N PRO A 863 -31.12 -2.87 37.45
CA PRO A 863 -30.53 -1.65 37.97
C PRO A 863 -30.33 -1.64 39.49
N GLY A 864 -31.08 -2.45 40.26
CA GLY A 864 -31.07 -2.46 41.69
C GLY A 864 -31.56 -1.14 42.37
N ARG A 865 -32.09 -0.22 41.56
CA ARG A 865 -32.61 1.10 41.94
C ARG A 865 -33.64 1.55 40.92
N LYS A 866 -34.47 2.54 41.29
CA LYS A 866 -35.35 3.19 40.31
C LYS A 866 -34.57 4.05 39.33
N VAL A 867 -34.71 3.78 38.04
CA VAL A 867 -34.05 4.53 36.97
C VAL A 867 -35.00 4.88 35.84
N GLN A 868 -34.73 6.01 35.20
CA GLN A 868 -35.24 6.31 33.88
C GLN A 868 -34.24 5.93 32.81
N LEU A 869 -34.72 5.40 31.69
CA LEU A 869 -33.95 5.04 30.54
C LEU A 869 -34.02 6.17 29.51
N ARG A 870 -32.93 6.88 29.30
CA ARG A 870 -32.85 7.98 28.33
C ARG A 870 -32.04 7.51 27.12
N ASP A 871 -32.59 7.69 25.96
CA ASP A 871 -31.86 7.56 24.70
C ASP A 871 -30.87 8.73 24.56
N VAL A 872 -29.55 8.40 24.48
CA VAL A 872 -28.50 9.42 24.49
C VAL A 872 -28.49 10.28 23.21
N GLU A 873 -28.87 9.71 22.07
CA GLU A 873 -28.89 10.41 20.79
C GLU A 873 -30.06 11.42 20.74
N THR A 874 -31.27 10.97 21.10
CA THR A 874 -32.49 11.77 20.97
C THR A 874 -32.88 12.55 22.24
N ASP A 875 -32.23 12.27 23.37
CA ASP A 875 -32.52 12.78 24.70
C ASP A 875 -33.93 12.39 25.22
N GLN A 876 -34.63 11.50 24.54
CA GLN A 876 -35.96 11.05 24.93
C GLN A 876 -35.92 10.00 26.04
N ILE A 877 -36.83 10.05 26.97
CA ILE A 877 -37.05 8.97 27.94
C ILE A 877 -37.84 7.87 27.23
N ILE A 878 -37.21 6.71 27.08
CA ILE A 878 -37.77 5.55 26.40
C ILE A 878 -38.39 4.53 27.36
N GLY A 879 -38.21 4.71 28.67
CA GLY A 879 -38.77 3.81 29.68
C GLY A 879 -38.33 4.18 31.09
N ARG A 880 -38.90 3.47 32.07
CA ARG A 880 -38.50 3.51 33.47
C ARG A 880 -38.42 2.11 34.00
N MET A 881 -37.51 1.86 34.94
CA MET A 881 -37.37 0.59 35.62
C MET A 881 -37.41 0.76 37.13
N ASN A 882 -38.06 -0.18 37.80
CA ASN A 882 -38.11 -0.27 39.25
C ASN A 882 -36.94 -1.11 39.77
N VAL A 883 -36.81 -1.15 41.11
CA VAL A 883 -35.73 -1.90 41.79
C VAL A 883 -35.67 -3.39 41.41
N ASN A 884 -36.87 -3.98 41.21
CA ASN A 884 -36.99 -5.43 40.95
C ASN A 884 -37.02 -5.80 39.46
N ASP A 885 -37.02 -4.80 38.57
CA ASP A 885 -37.02 -5.09 37.13
C ASP A 885 -35.70 -5.68 36.69
N LYS A 886 -35.73 -6.74 35.85
CA LYS A 886 -34.55 -7.48 35.41
C LYS A 886 -34.25 -7.34 33.94
N SER A 887 -35.10 -6.66 33.20
CA SER A 887 -34.87 -6.46 31.75
C SER A 887 -35.69 -5.27 31.24
N PHE A 888 -35.31 -4.78 30.10
CA PHE A 888 -36.08 -3.79 29.32
C PHE A 888 -35.98 -4.14 27.83
N ARG A 889 -36.84 -3.53 27.03
CA ARG A 889 -36.85 -3.73 25.56
C ARG A 889 -36.34 -2.50 24.82
N VAL A 890 -35.62 -2.74 23.74
CA VAL A 890 -35.18 -1.73 22.80
C VAL A 890 -35.33 -2.25 21.38
N THR A 891 -35.82 -1.42 20.48
CA THR A 891 -35.91 -1.75 19.05
C THR A 891 -34.70 -1.21 18.30
N ILE A 892 -34.00 -2.08 17.62
CA ILE A 892 -32.95 -1.76 16.62
C ILE A 892 -33.60 -1.82 15.25
N THR A 893 -33.27 -0.85 14.40
CA THR A 893 -33.76 -0.81 13.01
C THR A 893 -32.59 -0.76 12.04
N PRO A 894 -32.81 -1.13 10.76
CA PRO A 894 -31.77 -1.02 9.72
C PRO A 894 -31.12 0.37 9.65
N ASN A 895 -31.89 1.43 9.89
CA ASN A 895 -31.42 2.82 9.85
C ASN A 895 -30.87 3.31 11.20
N ARG A 896 -31.04 2.55 12.28
CA ARG A 896 -30.56 2.84 13.62
C ARG A 896 -30.13 1.57 14.34
N ARG A 897 -29.03 1.03 13.90
CA ARG A 897 -28.54 -0.28 14.35
C ARG A 897 -27.78 -0.24 15.69
N CYS A 898 -27.38 0.93 16.16
CA CYS A 898 -26.74 1.13 17.46
C CYS A 898 -27.55 2.14 18.29
N VAL A 899 -27.90 1.74 19.50
CA VAL A 899 -28.63 2.58 20.45
C VAL A 899 -27.86 2.65 21.76
N MET A 900 -27.62 3.85 22.26
CA MET A 900 -27.02 4.10 23.57
C MET A 900 -28.08 4.62 24.54
N ILE A 901 -28.21 3.97 25.66
CA ILE A 901 -29.21 4.25 26.68
C ILE A 901 -28.52 4.61 28.00
N LEU A 902 -28.87 5.74 28.54
CA LEU A 902 -28.40 6.17 29.85
C LEU A 902 -29.48 5.81 30.87
N ALA A 903 -29.18 4.87 31.77
CA ALA A 903 -29.98 4.55 32.92
C ALA A 903 -29.51 5.46 34.08
N GLU A 904 -30.35 6.43 34.46
CA GLU A 904 -30.07 7.45 35.47
C GLU A 904 -31.19 7.51 36.51
N PRO A 905 -30.96 8.02 37.75
CA PRO A 905 -32.00 8.15 38.72
C PRO A 905 -33.24 8.89 38.19
N CYS A 906 -34.42 8.41 38.53
CA CYS A 906 -35.63 9.14 38.20
C CYS A 906 -35.59 10.53 38.89
N LYS A 907 -35.79 11.58 38.10
CA LYS A 907 -35.99 12.92 38.67
C LYS A 907 -37.29 13.02 39.37
#